data_d4da72632a828eef0e69663ac4ae52a6
#
_entry.id   d4da72632a828eef0e69663ac4ae52a6
#
_cell.length_a   1.000
_cell.length_b   1.000
_cell.length_c   1.000
_cell.angle_alpha   90.00
_cell.angle_beta   90.00
_cell.angle_gamma   90.00
#
_symmetry.space_group_name_H-M   'P 1'
#
loop_
_entity.id
_entity.type
_entity.pdbx_description
1 polymer ?
#
loop_
_entity_poly.entity_id
_entity_poly.type
_entity_poly.pdbx_seq_one_letter_code
_entity_poly.pdbx_strand_id
1 'polypeptide(L)'
;MNRIRENKRVLFSFLALGFIFFCFILCYYGLEFYLRNYRIPLVQLRKVVSYTINKELGKAVDIGVLDFSLREGLIIEDLVVSNEEDFSFNDHMLKVKKVTFRLSSYFKDSPTVEQIDFYSPHLVLNENISLRNQLIEYAQKSKLKDIRFHDARLTVKQNDSTLVDWKEGWDIVLKRKNKRLFLSYNNGWFWIPNTTRIKGEGEFTESGFDEFQFEFKWKNYPSEEAIILTNYLFGSSVHSAVLSGEGRVSRDPVSGFVAKGDVEFENSFIPLPFFENYILDGFRFREVFLFTPNQEEREFLGTDFRIKTSVKSETVKETVLDRHFEFQIESLEDIAERISDLSGNFTLPLSGTLKGNIDLTETGDKNKWFLLRGELIGSDLQWDSKLLQLEKGNLSLKLTEGNEWALNFDSLFFGKPTHLSGGGNTTWGRSKKTDGSYYYPLQSKTKLSFQTPDLTANDWRPLYEDWKHETLEEIRERQEKLIPEEYFYQKKIYKYFLEMMNLDLSVQIANYFPYSGSKSLGEAKGNFLVKDGRMNLVLNLGNSNSKLSAVSYFASKTPNFGLNLVLSEYPWSDPWMNVCGTELKPTHVSLDYSFNSIGSDYYSLHKDARTSYSLKLFGVDFKEADLVPKLEMDLSPFKKPFRIEFDLSRYSDMDYISNLVVSSETLDLKGYGNNKNGNYAFTAYGAVGESRGTFSFTEEENKCVIK
;
A
#
# COMPACT_ATOMS: atom_id res chain seq x y z
N MET A 1 36.73 -21.51 -81.92
CA MET A 1 36.57 -22.94 -81.56
C MET A 1 36.87 -23.24 -80.07
N ASN A 2 37.80 -22.57 -79.44
CA ASN A 2 38.14 -22.85 -78.02
C ASN A 2 37.02 -22.48 -77.00
N ARG A 3 36.27 -21.38 -77.13
CA ARG A 3 35.18 -21.03 -76.25
C ARG A 3 34.00 -22.01 -76.17
N ILE A 4 33.72 -22.70 -77.29
CA ILE A 4 32.67 -23.73 -77.36
C ILE A 4 33.10 -25.01 -76.65
N ARG A 5 34.40 -25.30 -76.62
CA ARG A 5 34.95 -26.48 -75.93
C ARG A 5 35.01 -26.29 -74.42
N GLU A 6 35.29 -25.09 -73.94
CA GLU A 6 35.24 -24.69 -72.49
C GLU A 6 33.82 -24.76 -71.95
N ASN A 7 32.83 -24.18 -72.64
CA ASN A 7 31.44 -24.28 -72.25
C ASN A 7 30.91 -25.73 -72.16
N LYS A 8 31.34 -26.60 -73.05
CA LYS A 8 30.96 -28.03 -72.98
C LYS A 8 31.60 -28.73 -71.75
N ARG A 9 32.82 -28.41 -71.38
CA ARG A 9 33.48 -28.97 -70.19
C ARG A 9 32.84 -28.50 -68.93
N VAL A 10 32.49 -27.21 -68.83
CA VAL A 10 31.77 -26.62 -67.69
C VAL A 10 30.38 -27.25 -67.54
N LEU A 11 29.61 -27.37 -68.61
CA LEU A 11 28.30 -28.02 -68.60
C LEU A 11 28.41 -29.52 -68.21
N PHE A 12 29.41 -30.24 -68.69
CA PHE A 12 29.63 -31.66 -68.31
C PHE A 12 30.02 -31.78 -66.83
N SER A 13 30.81 -30.84 -66.30
CA SER A 13 31.15 -30.80 -64.88
C SER A 13 29.93 -30.53 -64.01
N PHE A 14 29.02 -29.63 -64.40
CA PHE A 14 27.76 -29.37 -63.71
C PHE A 14 26.81 -30.57 -63.75
N LEU A 15 26.71 -31.26 -64.89
CA LEU A 15 25.94 -32.52 -65.06
C LEU A 15 26.51 -33.66 -64.22
N ALA A 16 27.83 -33.82 -64.20
CA ALA A 16 28.49 -34.80 -63.34
C ALA A 16 28.30 -34.52 -61.87
N LEU A 17 28.40 -33.25 -61.45
CA LEU A 17 28.15 -32.78 -60.05
C LEU A 17 26.69 -33.02 -59.68
N GLY A 18 25.75 -32.70 -60.57
CA GLY A 18 24.33 -32.97 -60.39
C GLY A 18 23.99 -34.45 -60.26
N PHE A 19 24.66 -35.31 -61.12
CA PHE A 19 24.50 -36.75 -61.02
C PHE A 19 25.09 -37.35 -59.74
N ILE A 20 26.25 -36.87 -59.28
CA ILE A 20 26.83 -37.25 -57.99
C ILE A 20 25.91 -36.86 -56.88
N PHE A 21 25.37 -35.65 -56.91
CA PHE A 21 24.40 -35.15 -55.91
C PHE A 21 23.11 -35.99 -55.90
N PHE A 22 22.60 -36.35 -57.08
CA PHE A 22 21.45 -37.24 -57.22
C PHE A 22 21.72 -38.65 -56.66
N CYS A 23 22.87 -39.21 -56.92
CA CYS A 23 23.30 -40.51 -56.36
C CYS A 23 23.42 -40.42 -54.84
N PHE A 24 23.94 -39.29 -54.26
CA PHE A 24 23.96 -39.05 -52.82
C PHE A 24 22.57 -39.03 -52.26
N ILE A 25 21.63 -38.37 -52.91
CA ILE A 25 20.22 -38.30 -52.47
C ILE A 25 19.60 -39.70 -52.47
N LEU A 26 19.80 -40.48 -53.55
CA LEU A 26 19.30 -41.87 -53.65
C LEU A 26 19.91 -42.75 -52.55
N CYS A 27 21.22 -42.69 -52.36
CA CYS A 27 21.89 -43.42 -51.28
C CYS A 27 21.37 -43.02 -49.89
N TYR A 28 21.13 -41.73 -49.66
CA TYR A 28 20.59 -41.23 -48.45
C TYR A 28 19.18 -41.79 -48.13
N TYR A 29 18.24 -41.65 -49.05
CA TYR A 29 16.91 -42.23 -48.93
C TYR A 29 16.86 -43.73 -48.89
N GLY A 30 17.72 -44.43 -49.71
CA GLY A 30 17.84 -45.89 -49.69
C GLY A 30 18.35 -46.40 -48.35
N LEU A 31 19.31 -45.71 -47.72
CA LEU A 31 19.84 -46.05 -46.42
C LEU A 31 18.78 -45.76 -45.29
N GLU A 32 18.08 -44.67 -45.39
CA GLU A 32 17.00 -44.36 -44.47
C GLU A 32 15.89 -45.41 -44.52
N PHE A 33 15.45 -45.78 -45.73
CA PHE A 33 14.45 -46.84 -45.95
C PHE A 33 14.91 -48.18 -45.35
N TYR A 34 16.16 -48.54 -45.55
CA TYR A 34 16.77 -49.79 -45.04
C TYR A 34 16.78 -49.78 -43.50
N LEU A 35 17.28 -48.72 -42.88
CA LEU A 35 17.33 -48.60 -41.40
C LEU A 35 15.94 -48.61 -40.77
N ARG A 36 14.99 -47.89 -41.36
CA ARG A 36 13.63 -47.78 -40.88
C ARG A 36 12.86 -49.10 -40.92
N ASN A 37 12.99 -49.88 -42.00
CA ASN A 37 12.17 -51.06 -42.22
C ASN A 37 12.84 -52.37 -41.78
N TYR A 38 14.16 -52.46 -41.79
CA TYR A 38 14.87 -53.71 -41.55
C TYR A 38 15.79 -53.69 -40.32
N ARG A 39 16.33 -52.57 -39.92
CA ARG A 39 17.30 -52.52 -38.83
C ARG A 39 16.67 -52.07 -37.49
N ILE A 40 15.71 -51.16 -37.48
CA ILE A 40 15.09 -50.59 -36.27
C ILE A 40 13.66 -51.14 -36.14
N PRO A 41 13.39 -52.02 -35.16
CA PRO A 41 12.06 -52.63 -34.97
C PRO A 41 11.13 -51.62 -34.26
N LEU A 42 10.60 -50.63 -34.97
CA LEU A 42 9.85 -49.50 -34.44
C LEU A 42 8.65 -49.92 -33.57
N VAL A 43 7.90 -50.95 -33.99
CA VAL A 43 6.73 -51.45 -33.24
C VAL A 43 7.11 -52.04 -31.87
N GLN A 44 8.21 -52.80 -31.82
CA GLN A 44 8.72 -53.38 -30.56
C GLN A 44 9.32 -52.29 -29.70
N LEU A 45 10.06 -51.37 -30.30
CA LEU A 45 10.69 -50.24 -29.63
C LEU A 45 9.65 -49.29 -28.98
N ARG A 46 8.52 -49.04 -29.62
CA ARG A 46 7.41 -48.26 -29.08
C ARG A 46 6.92 -48.86 -27.75
N LYS A 47 6.71 -50.19 -27.70
CA LYS A 47 6.29 -50.88 -26.48
C LYS A 47 7.33 -50.80 -25.38
N VAL A 48 8.62 -50.96 -25.71
CA VAL A 48 9.72 -50.87 -24.76
C VAL A 48 9.86 -49.47 -24.20
N VAL A 49 9.82 -48.44 -25.07
CA VAL A 49 9.93 -47.05 -24.66
C VAL A 49 8.77 -46.67 -23.75
N SER A 50 7.52 -46.97 -24.14
CA SER A 50 6.34 -46.70 -23.32
C SER A 50 6.40 -47.36 -21.95
N TYR A 51 6.77 -48.67 -21.94
CA TYR A 51 6.93 -49.44 -20.70
C TYR A 51 8.05 -48.88 -19.80
N THR A 52 9.20 -48.52 -20.40
CA THR A 52 10.33 -47.98 -19.61
C THR A 52 10.00 -46.66 -18.97
N ILE A 53 9.39 -45.76 -19.73
CA ILE A 53 8.97 -44.44 -19.18
C ILE A 53 7.91 -44.61 -18.09
N ASN A 54 6.91 -45.47 -18.31
CA ASN A 54 5.89 -45.77 -17.30
C ASN A 54 6.53 -46.34 -16.02
N LYS A 55 7.45 -47.31 -16.16
CA LYS A 55 8.13 -47.95 -15.02
C LYS A 55 9.01 -46.98 -14.23
N GLU A 56 9.74 -46.11 -14.92
CA GLU A 56 10.67 -45.16 -14.30
C GLU A 56 9.94 -43.98 -13.64
N LEU A 57 8.82 -43.50 -14.22
CA LEU A 57 8.07 -42.37 -13.73
C LEU A 57 6.87 -42.77 -12.84
N GLY A 58 6.43 -44.03 -12.88
CA GLY A 58 5.19 -44.46 -12.18
C GLY A 58 3.93 -43.79 -12.76
N LYS A 59 3.96 -43.40 -14.02
CA LYS A 59 2.93 -42.59 -14.67
C LYS A 59 2.49 -43.22 -15.99
N ALA A 60 1.21 -43.07 -16.36
CA ALA A 60 0.74 -43.52 -17.66
C ALA A 60 1.37 -42.70 -18.80
N VAL A 61 1.76 -43.38 -19.86
CA VAL A 61 2.45 -42.79 -21.00
C VAL A 61 1.79 -43.24 -22.31
N ASP A 62 1.41 -42.28 -23.13
CA ASP A 62 0.96 -42.53 -24.49
C ASP A 62 1.92 -41.92 -25.50
N ILE A 63 2.15 -42.68 -26.59
CA ILE A 63 3.01 -42.32 -27.72
C ILE A 63 2.17 -42.41 -28.97
N GLY A 64 1.95 -41.32 -29.67
CA GLY A 64 1.21 -41.31 -30.92
C GLY A 64 1.93 -42.10 -32.03
N VAL A 65 3.02 -41.57 -32.54
CA VAL A 65 3.80 -42.17 -33.60
C VAL A 65 5.26 -42.36 -33.17
N LEU A 66 5.84 -43.52 -33.51
CA LEU A 66 7.27 -43.75 -33.42
C LEU A 66 7.82 -43.95 -34.82
N ASP A 67 8.77 -43.15 -35.23
CA ASP A 67 9.35 -43.16 -36.55
C ASP A 67 10.88 -43.02 -36.49
N PHE A 68 11.54 -43.08 -37.64
CA PHE A 68 12.97 -42.94 -37.79
C PHE A 68 13.34 -42.12 -39.01
N SER A 69 14.30 -41.20 -38.87
CA SER A 69 14.93 -40.47 -39.94
C SER A 69 16.44 -40.44 -39.75
N LEU A 70 17.22 -40.54 -40.82
CA LEU A 70 18.67 -40.39 -40.76
C LEU A 70 19.14 -39.03 -40.26
N ARG A 71 18.34 -37.99 -40.50
CA ARG A 71 18.63 -36.61 -40.11
C ARG A 71 18.38 -36.39 -38.62
N GLU A 72 17.26 -36.87 -38.13
CA GLU A 72 16.75 -36.55 -36.79
C GLU A 72 16.92 -37.71 -35.79
N GLY A 73 17.16 -38.93 -36.34
CA GLY A 73 17.27 -40.14 -35.55
C GLY A 73 15.91 -40.78 -35.30
N LEU A 74 15.72 -41.33 -34.08
CA LEU A 74 14.46 -41.87 -33.65
C LEU A 74 13.53 -40.71 -33.28
N ILE A 75 12.29 -40.77 -33.77
CA ILE A 75 11.28 -39.71 -33.62
C ILE A 75 10.08 -40.26 -32.85
N ILE A 76 9.67 -39.58 -31.84
CA ILE A 76 8.40 -39.78 -31.13
C ILE A 76 7.54 -38.57 -31.41
N GLU A 77 6.33 -38.76 -31.92
CA GLU A 77 5.33 -37.70 -32.05
C GLU A 77 4.17 -37.90 -31.07
N ASP A 78 3.64 -36.81 -30.57
CA ASP A 78 2.52 -36.75 -29.65
C ASP A 78 2.76 -37.60 -28.38
N LEU A 79 3.86 -37.32 -27.66
CA LEU A 79 4.15 -37.91 -26.36
C LEU A 79 3.32 -37.21 -25.28
N VAL A 80 2.53 -38.01 -24.55
CA VAL A 80 1.77 -37.53 -23.38
C VAL A 80 2.13 -38.38 -22.19
N VAL A 81 2.46 -37.73 -21.08
CA VAL A 81 2.67 -38.35 -19.77
C VAL A 81 1.56 -37.81 -18.82
N SER A 82 0.75 -38.70 -18.27
CA SER A 82 -0.31 -38.35 -17.33
C SER A 82 0.25 -37.90 -15.99
N ASN A 83 -0.54 -37.21 -15.21
CA ASN A 83 -0.25 -36.95 -13.79
C ASN A 83 -0.48 -38.18 -12.90
N GLU A 84 -1.26 -39.13 -13.38
CA GLU A 84 -1.71 -40.33 -12.67
C GLU A 84 -1.12 -41.60 -13.27
N GLU A 85 -1.35 -42.74 -12.62
CA GLU A 85 -0.97 -44.06 -13.15
C GLU A 85 -1.82 -44.49 -14.35
N ASP A 86 -2.91 -43.76 -14.63
CA ASP A 86 -3.81 -43.97 -15.76
C ASP A 86 -4.13 -42.65 -16.49
N PHE A 87 -4.93 -42.73 -17.56
CA PHE A 87 -5.43 -41.56 -18.30
C PHE A 87 -6.87 -41.21 -17.98
N SER A 88 -7.31 -41.47 -16.74
CA SER A 88 -8.68 -41.26 -16.32
C SER A 88 -9.17 -39.80 -16.38
N PHE A 89 -8.24 -38.85 -16.35
CA PHE A 89 -8.51 -37.43 -16.49
C PHE A 89 -7.70 -36.80 -17.61
N ASN A 90 -8.22 -35.74 -18.22
CA ASN A 90 -7.52 -34.95 -19.25
C ASN A 90 -6.31 -34.14 -18.69
N ASP A 91 -5.78 -34.51 -17.53
CA ASP A 91 -4.66 -33.84 -16.91
C ASP A 91 -3.35 -34.54 -17.29
N HIS A 92 -2.36 -33.76 -17.68
CA HIS A 92 -1.06 -34.28 -18.09
C HIS A 92 0.06 -33.57 -17.33
N MET A 93 1.07 -34.32 -16.94
CA MET A 93 2.33 -33.79 -16.41
C MET A 93 3.22 -33.23 -17.51
N LEU A 94 3.28 -33.94 -18.63
CA LEU A 94 4.09 -33.54 -19.78
C LEU A 94 3.37 -33.87 -21.08
N LYS A 95 3.32 -32.92 -21.98
CA LYS A 95 2.87 -33.09 -23.35
C LYS A 95 3.93 -32.57 -24.30
N VAL A 96 4.35 -33.37 -25.25
CA VAL A 96 5.39 -33.00 -26.21
C VAL A 96 4.92 -33.31 -27.62
N LYS A 97 4.96 -32.33 -28.50
CA LYS A 97 4.55 -32.51 -29.89
C LYS A 97 5.48 -33.45 -30.64
N LYS A 98 6.79 -33.34 -30.42
CA LYS A 98 7.80 -34.18 -31.08
C LYS A 98 9.04 -34.30 -30.19
N VAL A 99 9.58 -35.53 -30.07
CA VAL A 99 10.87 -35.80 -29.45
C VAL A 99 11.76 -36.49 -30.43
N THR A 100 13.02 -36.05 -30.56
CA THR A 100 13.99 -36.72 -31.43
C THR A 100 15.19 -37.19 -30.62
N PHE A 101 15.65 -38.40 -30.94
CA PHE A 101 16.80 -39.02 -30.29
C PHE A 101 17.90 -39.28 -31.33
N ARG A 102 18.97 -38.51 -31.23
CA ARG A 102 20.15 -38.71 -32.09
C ARG A 102 21.08 -39.74 -31.45
N LEU A 103 21.38 -40.82 -32.21
CA LEU A 103 22.24 -41.90 -31.78
C LEU A 103 23.68 -41.66 -32.22
N SER A 104 24.66 -42.14 -31.43
CA SER A 104 26.09 -42.05 -31.76
C SER A 104 26.47 -42.79 -33.04
N SER A 105 25.78 -43.89 -33.34
CA SER A 105 25.92 -44.65 -34.56
C SER A 105 24.72 -45.58 -34.74
N TYR A 106 24.16 -45.61 -35.94
CA TYR A 106 23.04 -46.49 -36.28
C TYR A 106 23.47 -47.92 -36.61
N PHE A 107 24.79 -48.14 -36.76
CA PHE A 107 25.36 -49.44 -37.16
C PHE A 107 25.99 -50.20 -35.98
N LYS A 108 26.10 -49.61 -34.80
CA LYS A 108 26.57 -50.27 -33.58
C LYS A 108 25.50 -51.19 -33.02
N ASP A 109 25.89 -52.31 -32.45
CA ASP A 109 24.96 -53.20 -31.75
C ASP A 109 24.37 -52.59 -30.47
N SER A 110 25.06 -51.64 -29.89
CA SER A 110 24.61 -50.87 -28.71
C SER A 110 24.80 -49.38 -28.97
N PRO A 111 23.90 -48.74 -29.71
CA PRO A 111 23.97 -47.31 -29.96
C PRO A 111 23.66 -46.56 -28.65
N THR A 112 24.41 -45.49 -28.42
CA THR A 112 24.15 -44.57 -27.30
C THR A 112 23.44 -43.33 -27.78
N VAL A 113 22.48 -42.83 -26.99
CA VAL A 113 21.81 -41.54 -27.27
C VAL A 113 22.79 -40.42 -26.93
N GLU A 114 23.09 -39.58 -27.92
CA GLU A 114 23.97 -38.43 -27.73
C GLU A 114 23.22 -37.12 -27.50
N GLN A 115 22.05 -36.98 -28.17
CA GLN A 115 21.23 -35.77 -28.08
C GLN A 115 19.76 -36.15 -28.05
N ILE A 116 18.99 -35.41 -27.27
CA ILE A 116 17.53 -35.47 -27.28
C ILE A 116 17.02 -34.05 -27.51
N ASP A 117 16.13 -33.88 -28.47
CA ASP A 117 15.43 -32.63 -28.74
C ASP A 117 13.94 -32.83 -28.43
N PHE A 118 13.37 -31.95 -27.62
CA PHE A 118 11.96 -31.87 -27.33
C PHE A 118 11.39 -30.63 -28.02
N TYR A 119 10.35 -30.78 -28.82
CA TYR A 119 9.70 -29.71 -29.57
C TYR A 119 8.34 -29.43 -28.98
N SER A 120 8.10 -28.14 -28.61
CA SER A 120 6.91 -27.63 -27.94
C SER A 120 6.50 -28.50 -26.75
N PRO A 121 7.42 -28.82 -25.82
CA PRO A 121 7.05 -29.49 -24.58
C PRO A 121 6.26 -28.55 -23.71
N HIS A 122 5.15 -29.06 -23.19
CA HIS A 122 4.35 -28.39 -22.15
C HIS A 122 4.44 -29.21 -20.87
N LEU A 123 5.10 -28.64 -19.86
CA LEU A 123 5.27 -29.24 -18.54
C LEU A 123 4.29 -28.60 -17.57
N VAL A 124 3.48 -29.41 -16.89
CA VAL A 124 2.57 -28.99 -15.83
C VAL A 124 3.11 -29.52 -14.51
N LEU A 125 3.50 -28.61 -13.62
CA LEU A 125 4.00 -28.95 -12.29
C LEU A 125 2.95 -28.61 -11.24
N ASN A 126 2.66 -29.55 -10.37
CA ASN A 126 1.99 -29.28 -9.11
C ASN A 126 3.06 -28.90 -8.07
N GLU A 127 2.80 -27.95 -7.20
CA GLU A 127 3.73 -27.33 -6.22
C GLU A 127 4.34 -28.35 -5.22
N ASN A 128 4.73 -29.50 -5.68
CA ASN A 128 5.39 -30.52 -4.88
C ASN A 128 6.90 -30.50 -5.13
N ILE A 129 7.64 -30.02 -4.15
CA ILE A 129 9.11 -29.82 -4.12
C ILE A 129 9.91 -31.07 -4.55
N SER A 130 9.32 -32.26 -4.47
CA SER A 130 9.99 -33.51 -4.81
C SER A 130 10.41 -33.63 -6.29
N LEU A 131 9.66 -33.02 -7.21
CA LEU A 131 9.92 -33.14 -8.66
C LEU A 131 11.17 -32.38 -9.09
N ARG A 132 11.45 -31.24 -8.45
CA ARG A 132 12.68 -30.45 -8.70
C ARG A 132 13.94 -31.30 -8.43
N ASN A 133 13.96 -31.97 -7.29
CA ASN A 133 15.10 -32.80 -6.89
C ASN A 133 15.25 -34.02 -7.81
N GLN A 134 14.13 -34.62 -8.24
CA GLN A 134 14.12 -35.75 -9.17
C GLN A 134 14.64 -35.37 -10.56
N LEU A 135 14.25 -34.23 -11.12
CA LEU A 135 14.74 -33.77 -12.42
C LEU A 135 16.25 -33.49 -12.42
N ILE A 136 16.75 -32.90 -11.32
CA ILE A 136 18.19 -32.67 -11.14
C ILE A 136 18.94 -33.97 -11.02
N GLU A 137 18.46 -34.88 -10.20
CA GLU A 137 19.06 -36.22 -10.01
C GLU A 137 19.06 -37.01 -11.31
N TYR A 138 17.98 -36.90 -12.12
CA TYR A 138 17.89 -37.55 -13.40
C TYR A 138 18.87 -36.96 -14.44
N ALA A 139 18.98 -35.63 -14.48
CA ALA A 139 19.95 -34.97 -15.34
C ALA A 139 21.39 -35.28 -14.95
N GLN A 140 21.68 -35.48 -13.68
CA GLN A 140 22.99 -35.87 -13.17
C GLN A 140 23.34 -37.33 -13.52
N LYS A 141 22.38 -38.24 -13.33
CA LYS A 141 22.57 -39.69 -13.59
C LYS A 141 22.57 -40.02 -15.08
N SER A 142 21.96 -39.19 -15.91
CA SER A 142 21.90 -39.44 -17.38
C SER A 142 23.28 -39.31 -18.01
N LYS A 143 23.67 -40.27 -18.87
CA LYS A 143 24.88 -40.19 -19.69
C LYS A 143 24.70 -39.35 -20.94
N LEU A 144 23.60 -38.62 -21.05
CA LEU A 144 23.26 -37.80 -22.20
C LEU A 144 24.22 -36.62 -22.30
N LYS A 145 24.66 -36.31 -23.53
CA LYS A 145 25.61 -35.25 -23.83
C LYS A 145 24.91 -33.92 -24.11
N ASP A 146 23.72 -33.96 -24.72
CA ASP A 146 22.98 -32.79 -25.17
C ASP A 146 21.47 -33.04 -25.05
N ILE A 147 20.76 -32.17 -24.35
CA ILE A 147 19.29 -32.17 -24.23
C ILE A 147 18.83 -30.78 -24.61
N ARG A 148 17.87 -30.68 -25.53
CA ARG A 148 17.32 -29.41 -25.99
C ARG A 148 15.82 -29.43 -25.92
N PHE A 149 15.29 -28.32 -25.47
CA PHE A 149 13.85 -28.03 -25.44
C PHE A 149 13.63 -26.82 -26.34
N HIS A 150 12.78 -26.97 -27.34
CA HIS A 150 12.41 -25.94 -28.29
C HIS A 150 10.97 -25.52 -28.03
N ASP A 151 10.69 -24.23 -27.85
CA ASP A 151 9.37 -23.70 -27.57
C ASP A 151 8.74 -24.35 -26.31
N ALA A 152 9.52 -24.54 -25.25
CA ALA A 152 9.07 -25.16 -24.00
C ALA A 152 8.14 -24.24 -23.24
N ARG A 153 7.04 -24.81 -22.70
CA ARG A 153 6.08 -24.11 -21.85
C ARG A 153 5.99 -24.76 -20.49
N LEU A 154 5.76 -23.93 -19.46
CA LEU A 154 5.61 -24.36 -18.09
C LEU A 154 4.33 -23.80 -17.49
N THR A 155 3.51 -24.66 -16.90
CA THR A 155 2.39 -24.27 -16.05
C THR A 155 2.64 -24.80 -14.65
N VAL A 156 2.57 -23.95 -13.64
CA VAL A 156 2.64 -24.34 -12.23
C VAL A 156 1.27 -24.19 -11.61
N LYS A 157 0.77 -25.26 -10.98
CA LYS A 157 -0.53 -25.29 -10.31
C LYS A 157 -0.34 -25.48 -8.81
N GLN A 158 -1.23 -24.83 -8.03
CA GLN A 158 -1.35 -25.04 -6.59
C GLN A 158 -2.84 -25.22 -6.26
N ASN A 159 -3.19 -26.35 -5.66
CA ASN A 159 -4.58 -26.64 -5.27
C ASN A 159 -5.60 -26.36 -6.39
N ASP A 160 -5.33 -26.88 -7.61
CA ASP A 160 -6.11 -26.70 -8.83
C ASP A 160 -6.18 -25.26 -9.40
N SER A 161 -5.56 -24.30 -8.74
CA SER A 161 -5.38 -22.95 -9.29
C SER A 161 -4.06 -22.85 -10.06
N THR A 162 -4.07 -22.16 -11.21
CA THR A 162 -2.85 -21.87 -11.96
C THR A 162 -2.11 -20.71 -11.31
N LEU A 163 -0.91 -20.97 -10.79
CA LEU A 163 -0.04 -19.94 -10.24
C LEU A 163 0.79 -19.27 -11.34
N VAL A 164 1.33 -20.05 -12.26
CA VAL A 164 2.15 -19.58 -13.39
C VAL A 164 1.71 -20.27 -14.65
N ASP A 165 1.59 -19.52 -15.71
CA ASP A 165 1.40 -20.02 -17.06
C ASP A 165 2.34 -19.26 -18.00
N TRP A 166 3.45 -19.87 -18.37
CA TRP A 166 4.35 -19.31 -19.38
C TRP A 166 3.72 -19.41 -20.75
N LYS A 167 3.20 -18.29 -21.21
CA LYS A 167 2.50 -18.20 -22.51
C LYS A 167 3.47 -18.28 -23.69
N GLU A 168 4.70 -17.78 -23.50
CA GLU A 168 5.74 -17.80 -24.53
C GLU A 168 6.65 -19.01 -24.35
N GLY A 169 7.04 -19.63 -25.45
CA GLY A 169 7.91 -20.79 -25.46
C GLY A 169 9.36 -20.43 -25.21
N TRP A 170 10.09 -21.29 -24.52
CA TRP A 170 11.48 -21.12 -24.16
C TRP A 170 12.34 -22.17 -24.87
N ASP A 171 13.47 -21.72 -25.42
CA ASP A 171 14.52 -22.61 -25.90
C ASP A 171 15.52 -22.85 -24.78
N ILE A 172 15.63 -24.11 -24.33
CA ILE A 172 16.51 -24.54 -23.25
C ILE A 172 17.47 -25.58 -23.78
N VAL A 173 18.76 -25.41 -23.52
CA VAL A 173 19.82 -26.35 -23.92
C VAL A 173 20.64 -26.75 -22.71
N LEU A 174 20.72 -28.04 -22.47
CA LEU A 174 21.58 -28.68 -21.49
C LEU A 174 22.70 -29.47 -22.19
N LYS A 175 23.95 -29.08 -21.98
CA LYS A 175 25.10 -29.75 -22.60
C LYS A 175 26.08 -30.25 -21.53
N ARG A 176 26.51 -31.50 -21.66
CA ARG A 176 27.56 -32.06 -20.81
C ARG A 176 28.90 -32.02 -21.53
N LYS A 177 29.88 -31.37 -20.90
CA LYS A 177 31.25 -31.30 -21.39
C LYS A 177 32.22 -31.37 -20.20
N ASN A 178 33.19 -32.31 -20.25
CA ASN A 178 34.27 -32.44 -19.26
C ASN A 178 33.75 -32.46 -17.78
N LYS A 179 32.75 -33.30 -17.52
CA LYS A 179 32.12 -33.44 -16.19
C LYS A 179 31.39 -32.18 -15.70
N ARG A 180 31.08 -31.23 -16.56
CA ARG A 180 30.26 -30.06 -16.27
C ARG A 180 29.01 -30.05 -17.13
N LEU A 181 27.91 -29.58 -16.56
CA LEU A 181 26.64 -29.39 -17.21
C LEU A 181 26.45 -27.91 -17.53
N PHE A 182 26.35 -27.57 -18.79
CA PHE A 182 26.05 -26.23 -19.27
C PHE A 182 24.56 -26.11 -19.57
N LEU A 183 23.92 -25.13 -18.90
CA LEU A 183 22.54 -24.74 -19.14
C LEU A 183 22.54 -23.43 -19.91
N SER A 184 21.81 -23.37 -21.01
CA SER A 184 21.44 -22.09 -21.61
C SER A 184 19.94 -22.05 -21.88
N TYR A 185 19.31 -20.93 -21.67
CA TYR A 185 17.94 -20.72 -22.06
C TYR A 185 17.77 -19.36 -22.74
N ASN A 186 16.83 -19.29 -23.65
CA ASN A 186 16.57 -18.12 -24.46
C ASN A 186 15.07 -18.06 -24.82
N ASN A 187 14.52 -16.87 -24.80
CA ASN A 187 13.18 -16.58 -25.33
C ASN A 187 13.23 -15.24 -26.05
N GLY A 188 12.80 -15.23 -27.31
CA GLY A 188 12.69 -14.04 -28.14
C GLY A 188 14.00 -13.48 -28.71
N TRP A 189 13.89 -12.31 -29.35
CA TRP A 189 14.94 -11.69 -30.15
C TRP A 189 15.28 -10.29 -29.64
N PHE A 190 16.44 -10.12 -29.03
CA PHE A 190 16.85 -8.85 -28.40
C PHE A 190 16.86 -7.63 -29.33
N TRP A 191 16.81 -7.80 -30.63
CA TRP A 191 16.77 -6.71 -31.61
C TRP A 191 15.36 -6.28 -32.06
N ILE A 192 14.31 -6.99 -31.66
CA ILE A 192 12.94 -6.59 -31.93
C ILE A 192 12.44 -5.73 -30.77
N PRO A 193 12.05 -4.47 -30.96
CA PRO A 193 11.51 -3.61 -29.90
C PRO A 193 10.21 -4.17 -29.32
N ASN A 194 9.95 -3.87 -28.05
CA ASN A 194 8.69 -4.15 -27.34
C ASN A 194 8.25 -5.63 -27.27
N THR A 195 9.17 -6.56 -27.37
CA THR A 195 8.89 -7.99 -27.14
C THR A 195 9.62 -8.46 -25.89
N THR A 196 9.00 -9.38 -25.16
CA THR A 196 9.62 -10.06 -24.01
C THR A 196 10.83 -10.87 -24.47
N ARG A 197 11.91 -10.79 -23.71
CA ARG A 197 13.15 -11.50 -24.05
C ARG A 197 13.89 -11.86 -22.80
N ILE A 198 14.28 -13.12 -22.78
CA ILE A 198 15.01 -13.71 -21.68
C ILE A 198 16.18 -14.48 -22.26
N LYS A 199 17.33 -14.30 -21.68
CA LYS A 199 18.52 -15.08 -21.98
C LYS A 199 19.22 -15.40 -20.66
N GLY A 200 19.66 -16.65 -20.53
CA GLY A 200 20.52 -17.04 -19.43
C GLY A 200 21.43 -18.18 -19.82
N GLU A 201 22.58 -18.22 -19.21
CA GLU A 201 23.56 -19.31 -19.38
C GLU A 201 24.25 -19.59 -18.06
N GLY A 202 24.51 -20.85 -17.81
CA GLY A 202 25.12 -21.28 -16.56
C GLY A 202 25.91 -22.59 -16.72
N GLU A 203 26.74 -22.83 -15.74
CA GLU A 203 27.58 -24.00 -15.64
C GLU A 203 27.40 -24.60 -14.23
N PHE A 204 27.21 -25.91 -14.18
CA PHE A 204 27.05 -26.72 -12.99
C PHE A 204 28.03 -27.85 -12.97
N THR A 205 28.57 -28.22 -11.82
CA THR A 205 29.39 -29.41 -11.66
C THR A 205 28.56 -30.69 -11.60
N GLU A 206 29.18 -31.85 -11.74
CA GLU A 206 28.49 -33.17 -11.60
C GLU A 206 27.99 -33.41 -10.17
N SER A 207 28.57 -32.73 -9.17
CA SER A 207 28.08 -32.72 -7.76
C SER A 207 26.80 -31.89 -7.56
N GLY A 208 26.31 -31.26 -8.61
CA GLY A 208 25.03 -30.54 -8.61
C GLY A 208 25.18 -29.07 -8.24
N PHE A 209 24.41 -28.59 -7.23
CA PHE A 209 24.40 -27.19 -6.84
C PHE A 209 25.49 -26.80 -5.84
N ASP A 210 26.45 -27.66 -5.56
CA ASP A 210 27.58 -27.34 -4.69
C ASP A 210 28.54 -26.35 -5.34
N GLU A 211 28.67 -26.43 -6.68
CA GLU A 211 29.44 -25.49 -7.46
C GLU A 211 28.69 -25.17 -8.76
N PHE A 212 28.30 -23.91 -8.92
CA PHE A 212 27.64 -23.45 -10.15
C PHE A 212 27.89 -21.96 -10.39
N GLN A 213 27.72 -21.57 -11.62
CA GLN A 213 27.67 -20.19 -12.05
C GLN A 213 26.56 -20.05 -13.07
N PHE A 214 25.72 -19.03 -12.91
CA PHE A 214 24.59 -18.76 -13.78
C PHE A 214 24.49 -17.26 -14.03
N GLU A 215 24.37 -16.86 -15.30
CA GLU A 215 24.17 -15.48 -15.73
C GLU A 215 22.81 -15.36 -16.40
N PHE A 216 22.10 -14.28 -16.13
CA PHE A 216 20.80 -14.01 -16.73
C PHE A 216 20.72 -12.59 -17.28
N LYS A 217 19.92 -12.44 -18.33
CA LYS A 217 19.56 -11.15 -18.91
C LYS A 217 18.11 -11.16 -19.32
N TRP A 218 17.36 -10.19 -18.84
CA TRP A 218 15.94 -10.02 -19.09
C TRP A 218 15.68 -8.68 -19.78
N LYS A 219 14.67 -8.64 -20.64
CA LYS A 219 14.19 -7.42 -21.27
C LYS A 219 12.68 -7.50 -21.44
N ASN A 220 11.96 -6.53 -20.85
CA ASN A 220 10.50 -6.46 -20.85
C ASN A 220 9.83 -7.76 -20.36
N TYR A 221 10.37 -8.34 -19.29
CA TYR A 221 9.83 -9.58 -18.74
C TYR A 221 8.62 -9.28 -17.86
N PRO A 222 7.41 -9.81 -18.18
CA PRO A 222 6.22 -9.54 -17.40
C PRO A 222 6.32 -10.19 -16.03
N SER A 223 5.92 -9.46 -15.02
CA SER A 223 6.10 -9.85 -13.63
C SER A 223 5.25 -11.02 -13.19
N GLU A 224 4.08 -11.23 -13.80
CA GLU A 224 3.22 -12.37 -13.46
C GLU A 224 3.98 -13.69 -13.56
N GLU A 225 4.95 -13.77 -14.46
CA GLU A 225 5.85 -14.91 -14.61
C GLU A 225 7.11 -14.79 -13.73
N ALA A 226 7.60 -13.56 -13.51
CA ALA A 226 8.81 -13.29 -12.73
C ALA A 226 8.59 -13.33 -11.24
N ILE A 227 7.40 -12.93 -10.76
CA ILE A 227 7.09 -12.83 -9.33
C ILE A 227 7.32 -14.14 -8.61
N ILE A 228 6.90 -15.24 -9.19
CA ILE A 228 7.07 -16.54 -8.54
C ILE A 228 8.55 -16.89 -8.48
N LEU A 229 9.31 -16.59 -9.53
CA LEU A 229 10.76 -16.77 -9.54
C LEU A 229 11.46 -15.79 -8.58
N THR A 230 11.07 -14.51 -8.57
CA THR A 230 11.70 -13.50 -7.72
C THR A 230 11.26 -13.61 -6.26
N ASN A 231 9.99 -13.89 -5.98
CA ASN A 231 9.53 -14.15 -4.60
C ASN A 231 10.12 -15.45 -4.06
N TYR A 232 10.20 -16.47 -4.90
CA TYR A 232 10.78 -17.76 -4.52
C TYR A 232 12.31 -17.72 -4.36
N LEU A 233 13.01 -16.98 -5.25
CA LEU A 233 14.48 -16.89 -5.24
C LEU A 233 14.99 -15.75 -4.34
N PHE A 234 14.29 -14.63 -4.25
CA PHE A 234 14.79 -13.40 -3.64
C PHE A 234 13.89 -12.84 -2.53
N GLY A 235 12.73 -13.45 -2.27
CA GLY A 235 11.81 -12.99 -1.23
C GLY A 235 11.26 -11.59 -1.48
N SER A 236 11.09 -11.18 -2.75
CA SER A 236 10.60 -9.85 -3.08
C SER A 236 9.10 -9.70 -2.80
N SER A 237 8.68 -8.52 -2.33
CA SER A 237 7.27 -8.18 -2.10
C SER A 237 6.60 -7.52 -3.30
N VAL A 238 7.24 -7.51 -4.48
CA VAL A 238 6.67 -6.93 -5.70
C VAL A 238 5.62 -7.87 -6.26
N HIS A 239 4.40 -7.39 -6.45
CA HIS A 239 3.29 -8.21 -6.96
C HIS A 239 3.12 -8.14 -8.48
N SER A 240 3.45 -7.02 -9.09
CA SER A 240 3.51 -6.91 -10.54
C SER A 240 4.54 -5.88 -10.99
N ALA A 241 5.26 -6.16 -12.05
CA ALA A 241 6.18 -5.24 -12.70
C ALA A 241 6.59 -5.77 -14.08
N VAL A 242 7.13 -4.92 -14.92
CA VAL A 242 7.90 -5.34 -16.11
C VAL A 242 9.37 -5.23 -15.74
N LEU A 243 10.10 -6.34 -15.89
CA LEU A 243 11.49 -6.46 -15.47
C LEU A 243 12.43 -6.34 -16.65
N SER A 244 13.48 -5.54 -16.52
CA SER A 244 14.61 -5.49 -17.44
C SER A 244 15.91 -5.46 -16.65
N GLY A 245 16.89 -6.25 -17.01
CA GLY A 245 18.14 -6.26 -16.29
C GLY A 245 19.03 -7.44 -16.56
N GLU A 246 20.10 -7.51 -15.81
CA GLU A 246 21.05 -8.62 -15.89
C GLU A 246 21.67 -8.91 -14.51
N GLY A 247 22.10 -10.15 -14.35
CA GLY A 247 22.73 -10.55 -13.11
C GLY A 247 23.47 -11.89 -13.24
N ARG A 248 24.16 -12.20 -12.15
CA ARG A 248 24.92 -13.43 -12.02
C ARG A 248 24.70 -14.03 -10.64
N VAL A 249 24.48 -15.32 -10.62
CA VAL A 249 24.38 -16.13 -9.40
C VAL A 249 25.46 -17.21 -9.47
N SER A 250 26.23 -17.38 -8.42
CA SER A 250 27.27 -18.41 -8.35
C SER A 250 27.37 -18.99 -6.95
N ARG A 251 27.84 -20.20 -6.89
CA ARG A 251 28.22 -20.87 -5.64
C ARG A 251 29.49 -21.66 -5.87
N ASP A 252 30.41 -21.51 -4.96
CA ASP A 252 31.59 -22.37 -4.90
C ASP A 252 31.85 -22.86 -3.46
N PRO A 253 32.58 -23.97 -3.26
CA PRO A 253 32.79 -24.54 -1.94
C PRO A 253 33.53 -23.63 -0.93
N VAL A 254 34.29 -22.63 -1.42
CA VAL A 254 35.10 -21.74 -0.60
C VAL A 254 34.37 -20.43 -0.30
N SER A 255 33.88 -19.74 -1.35
CA SER A 255 33.22 -18.44 -1.22
C SER A 255 31.71 -18.54 -0.93
N GLY A 256 31.15 -19.74 -1.06
CA GLY A 256 29.73 -19.97 -0.84
C GLY A 256 28.86 -19.40 -1.93
N PHE A 257 27.64 -18.99 -1.57
CA PHE A 257 26.66 -18.43 -2.51
C PHE A 257 26.90 -16.94 -2.74
N VAL A 258 26.96 -16.51 -4.01
CA VAL A 258 27.09 -15.10 -4.39
C VAL A 258 26.06 -14.81 -5.50
N ALA A 259 25.24 -13.79 -5.28
CA ALA A 259 24.35 -13.26 -6.32
C ALA A 259 24.58 -11.77 -6.46
N LYS A 260 24.69 -11.30 -7.69
CA LYS A 260 24.77 -9.87 -8.01
C LYS A 260 23.96 -9.57 -9.26
N GLY A 261 23.34 -8.42 -9.29
CA GLY A 261 22.54 -8.04 -10.44
C GLY A 261 22.14 -6.58 -10.40
N ASP A 262 21.55 -6.20 -11.50
CA ASP A 262 21.06 -4.87 -11.81
C ASP A 262 19.76 -5.05 -12.59
N VAL A 263 18.64 -4.74 -11.94
CA VAL A 263 17.30 -5.00 -12.46
C VAL A 263 16.46 -3.74 -12.37
N GLU A 264 15.87 -3.33 -13.47
CA GLU A 264 14.91 -2.26 -13.58
C GLU A 264 13.49 -2.83 -13.51
N PHE A 265 12.68 -2.23 -12.67
CA PHE A 265 11.28 -2.53 -12.47
C PHE A 265 10.45 -1.38 -13.03
N GLU A 266 9.58 -1.67 -13.98
CA GLU A 266 8.63 -0.70 -14.55
C GLU A 266 7.21 -1.09 -14.18
N ASN A 267 6.35 -0.10 -13.95
CA ASN A 267 4.94 -0.30 -13.59
C ASN A 267 4.76 -1.25 -12.40
N SER A 268 5.57 -1.05 -11.36
CA SER A 268 5.57 -1.91 -10.20
C SER A 268 4.36 -1.66 -9.32
N PHE A 269 3.77 -2.75 -8.85
CA PHE A 269 2.71 -2.76 -7.86
C PHE A 269 3.29 -3.32 -6.55
N ILE A 270 3.46 -2.46 -5.55
CA ILE A 270 4.11 -2.80 -4.28
C ILE A 270 3.14 -2.55 -3.14
N PRO A 271 2.62 -3.57 -2.45
CA PRO A 271 1.84 -3.36 -1.24
C PRO A 271 2.73 -2.84 -0.11
N LEU A 272 2.22 -1.85 0.62
CA LEU A 272 2.95 -1.31 1.76
C LEU A 272 2.90 -2.30 2.94
N PRO A 273 4.05 -2.69 3.52
CA PRO A 273 4.15 -3.82 4.45
C PRO A 273 3.38 -3.65 5.77
N PHE A 274 3.05 -2.41 6.15
CA PHE A 274 2.32 -2.10 7.39
C PHE A 274 0.92 -1.54 7.14
N PHE A 275 0.56 -1.35 5.86
CA PHE A 275 -0.68 -0.72 5.44
C PHE A 275 -1.33 -1.60 4.38
N GLU A 276 -1.96 -2.69 4.81
CA GLU A 276 -2.49 -3.77 3.95
C GLU A 276 -3.42 -3.28 2.80
N ASN A 277 -3.93 -2.05 2.91
CA ASN A 277 -4.86 -1.47 1.93
C ASN A 277 -4.23 -0.36 1.06
N TYR A 278 -2.94 -0.09 1.24
CA TYR A 278 -2.24 0.92 0.46
C TYR A 278 -1.18 0.26 -0.40
N ILE A 279 -1.10 0.75 -1.61
CA ILE A 279 -0.19 0.26 -2.64
C ILE A 279 0.59 1.42 -3.23
N LEU A 280 1.82 1.14 -3.65
CA LEU A 280 2.56 1.97 -4.58
C LEU A 280 2.29 1.42 -5.98
N ASP A 281 1.62 2.19 -6.82
CA ASP A 281 1.24 1.80 -8.17
C ASP A 281 2.02 2.59 -9.22
N GLY A 282 2.34 1.93 -10.34
CA GLY A 282 3.06 2.53 -11.45
C GLY A 282 4.50 2.98 -11.11
N PHE A 283 5.09 2.38 -10.10
CA PHE A 283 6.40 2.78 -9.62
C PHE A 283 7.51 2.23 -10.52
N ARG A 284 8.48 3.09 -10.88
CA ARG A 284 9.66 2.70 -11.63
C ARG A 284 10.90 2.86 -10.76
N PHE A 285 11.68 1.81 -10.64
CA PHE A 285 12.96 1.85 -9.93
C PHE A 285 13.92 0.82 -10.49
N ARG A 286 15.20 1.03 -10.19
CA ARG A 286 16.29 0.12 -10.51
C ARG A 286 16.85 -0.43 -9.21
N GLU A 287 16.98 -1.73 -9.13
CA GLU A 287 17.60 -2.41 -8.01
C GLU A 287 18.98 -2.96 -8.41
N VAL A 288 20.01 -2.52 -7.69
CA VAL A 288 21.34 -3.09 -7.76
C VAL A 288 21.57 -3.90 -6.49
N PHE A 289 21.90 -5.16 -6.63
CA PHE A 289 22.04 -6.04 -5.48
C PHE A 289 23.33 -6.86 -5.48
N LEU A 290 23.82 -7.14 -4.29
CA LEU A 290 24.92 -8.05 -4.02
C LEU A 290 24.58 -8.88 -2.78
N PHE A 291 24.45 -10.19 -2.97
CA PHE A 291 24.30 -11.17 -1.90
C PHE A 291 25.53 -12.05 -1.82
N THR A 292 26.08 -12.15 -0.65
CA THR A 292 27.16 -13.09 -0.31
C THR A 292 26.81 -13.83 0.98
N PRO A 293 27.50 -14.90 1.39
CA PRO A 293 27.20 -15.58 2.65
C PRO A 293 27.25 -14.69 3.89
N ASN A 294 28.04 -13.61 3.83
CA ASN A 294 28.32 -12.74 4.98
C ASN A 294 27.77 -11.32 4.81
N GLN A 295 27.21 -11.01 3.66
CA GLN A 295 26.79 -9.64 3.34
C GLN A 295 25.65 -9.65 2.32
N GLU A 296 24.63 -8.86 2.60
CA GLU A 296 23.60 -8.50 1.66
C GLU A 296 23.64 -6.98 1.46
N GLU A 297 23.77 -6.53 0.24
CA GLU A 297 23.65 -5.12 -0.13
C GLU A 297 22.62 -4.99 -1.24
N ARG A 298 21.73 -4.03 -1.08
CA ARG A 298 20.74 -3.68 -2.11
C ARG A 298 20.64 -2.16 -2.20
N GLU A 299 20.57 -1.66 -3.39
CA GLU A 299 20.37 -0.25 -3.69
C GLU A 299 19.19 -0.08 -4.64
N PHE A 300 18.20 0.64 -4.20
CA PHE A 300 17.01 0.99 -4.96
C PHE A 300 17.14 2.43 -5.43
N LEU A 301 17.09 2.62 -6.73
CA LEU A 301 17.27 3.91 -7.40
C LEU A 301 16.02 4.25 -8.19
N GLY A 302 15.28 5.25 -7.75
CA GLY A 302 14.18 5.86 -8.49
C GLY A 302 14.61 7.18 -9.10
N THR A 303 13.66 7.90 -9.70
CA THR A 303 13.90 9.25 -10.22
C THR A 303 14.24 10.21 -9.09
N ASP A 304 13.48 10.11 -7.99
CA ASP A 304 13.50 11.09 -6.90
C ASP A 304 13.81 10.45 -5.53
N PHE A 305 14.29 9.22 -5.57
CA PHE A 305 14.72 8.54 -4.34
C PHE A 305 15.89 7.60 -4.57
N ARG A 306 16.64 7.42 -3.50
CA ARG A 306 17.69 6.41 -3.35
C ARG A 306 17.56 5.75 -2.00
N ILE A 307 17.44 4.43 -2.00
CA ILE A 307 17.41 3.64 -0.77
C ILE A 307 18.51 2.60 -0.86
N LYS A 308 19.42 2.62 0.09
CA LYS A 308 20.45 1.61 0.21
C LYS A 308 20.20 0.79 1.46
N THR A 309 20.25 -0.52 1.33
CA THR A 309 20.13 -1.45 2.47
C THR A 309 21.32 -2.40 2.49
N SER A 310 21.84 -2.65 3.66
CA SER A 310 22.89 -3.63 3.86
C SER A 310 22.60 -4.47 5.10
N VAL A 311 22.94 -5.76 5.02
CA VAL A 311 22.89 -6.71 6.13
C VAL A 311 24.29 -7.24 6.35
N LYS A 312 24.77 -7.14 7.59
CA LYS A 312 26.04 -7.75 8.01
C LYS A 312 25.72 -8.93 8.91
N SER A 313 26.03 -10.12 8.46
CA SER A 313 25.95 -11.32 9.29
C SER A 313 27.28 -11.55 9.99
N GLU A 314 27.41 -11.09 11.23
CA GLU A 314 28.65 -11.29 12.00
C GLU A 314 28.67 -12.61 12.80
N THR A 315 27.59 -13.34 12.92
CA THR A 315 27.64 -14.62 13.68
C THR A 315 26.58 -15.65 13.28
N VAL A 316 27.04 -16.79 12.89
CA VAL A 316 26.27 -18.01 12.57
C VAL A 316 25.57 -18.64 13.79
N LYS A 317 25.55 -18.05 14.96
CA LYS A 317 25.09 -18.70 16.18
C LYS A 317 23.84 -18.17 16.84
N GLU A 318 23.39 -16.95 16.55
CA GLU A 318 22.10 -16.45 17.05
C GLU A 318 21.39 -15.72 15.92
N THR A 319 20.10 -15.98 15.78
CA THR A 319 19.22 -15.45 14.73
C THR A 319 18.94 -13.94 14.93
N VAL A 320 19.97 -13.15 14.96
CA VAL A 320 19.88 -11.68 15.00
C VAL A 320 20.24 -11.16 13.62
N LEU A 321 19.30 -10.54 12.96
CA LEU A 321 19.49 -9.92 11.66
C LEU A 321 19.64 -8.42 11.84
N ASP A 322 20.82 -7.89 11.57
CA ASP A 322 21.06 -6.46 11.57
C ASP A 322 20.99 -5.92 10.15
N ARG A 323 20.03 -5.03 9.91
CA ARG A 323 19.86 -4.32 8.65
C ARG A 323 20.12 -2.84 8.81
N HIS A 324 20.96 -2.33 7.95
CA HIS A 324 21.18 -0.90 7.83
C HIS A 324 20.45 -0.37 6.60
N PHE A 325 19.72 0.73 6.76
CA PHE A 325 19.02 1.45 5.71
C PHE A 325 19.56 2.88 5.62
N GLU A 326 19.99 3.29 4.46
CA GLU A 326 20.21 4.68 4.10
C GLU A 326 19.18 5.07 3.06
N PHE A 327 18.52 6.19 3.22
CA PHE A 327 17.56 6.66 2.25
C PHE A 327 17.65 8.16 2.05
N GLN A 328 17.39 8.55 0.83
CA GLN A 328 17.35 9.92 0.36
C GLN A 328 16.18 10.02 -0.63
N ILE A 329 15.22 10.85 -0.28
CA ILE A 329 14.02 11.10 -1.05
C ILE A 329 14.03 12.59 -1.38
N GLU A 330 14.18 12.91 -2.66
CA GLU A 330 14.26 14.29 -3.15
C GLU A 330 12.87 14.89 -3.38
N SER A 331 11.86 14.07 -3.67
CA SER A 331 10.47 14.48 -3.80
C SER A 331 9.56 13.48 -3.11
N LEU A 332 8.96 13.89 -1.99
CA LEU A 332 7.90 13.12 -1.34
C LEU A 332 6.59 13.19 -2.10
N GLU A 333 6.35 14.24 -2.88
CA GLU A 333 5.17 14.44 -3.71
C GLU A 333 5.04 13.32 -4.75
N ASP A 334 6.12 13.01 -5.49
CA ASP A 334 6.11 11.96 -6.50
C ASP A 334 5.85 10.57 -5.91
N ILE A 335 6.30 10.33 -4.68
CA ILE A 335 5.99 9.09 -3.96
C ILE A 335 4.54 9.12 -3.45
N ALA A 336 4.11 10.25 -2.89
CA ALA A 336 2.78 10.41 -2.33
C ALA A 336 1.67 10.28 -3.38
N GLU A 337 1.87 10.83 -4.59
CA GLU A 337 0.95 10.68 -5.72
C GLU A 337 0.77 9.22 -6.16
N ARG A 338 1.78 8.38 -5.95
CA ARG A 338 1.76 6.96 -6.31
C ARG A 338 1.23 6.06 -5.18
N ILE A 339 1.05 6.61 -3.98
CA ILE A 339 0.39 5.91 -2.89
C ILE A 339 -1.11 6.07 -3.09
N SER A 340 -1.78 4.99 -3.47
CA SER A 340 -3.23 4.95 -3.56
C SER A 340 -3.80 3.94 -2.59
N ASP A 341 -5.03 4.15 -2.15
CA ASP A 341 -5.79 3.08 -1.54
C ASP A 341 -6.32 2.13 -2.65
N LEU A 342 -6.78 0.96 -2.28
CA LEU A 342 -7.34 -0.01 -3.24
C LEU A 342 -8.58 0.52 -3.98
N SER A 343 -9.20 1.60 -3.50
CA SER A 343 -10.33 2.28 -4.17
C SER A 343 -9.87 3.33 -5.19
N GLY A 344 -8.57 3.69 -5.21
CA GLY A 344 -8.01 4.69 -6.13
C GLY A 344 -8.41 6.13 -5.85
N ASN A 345 -9.06 6.41 -4.72
CA ASN A 345 -9.62 7.73 -4.40
C ASN A 345 -8.78 8.54 -3.40
N PHE A 346 -7.68 7.97 -2.91
CA PHE A 346 -6.86 8.64 -1.90
C PHE A 346 -5.52 9.08 -2.50
N THR A 347 -5.23 10.35 -2.38
CA THR A 347 -3.90 10.92 -2.62
C THR A 347 -3.36 11.46 -1.32
N LEU A 348 -2.12 11.12 -1.00
CA LEU A 348 -1.45 11.62 0.20
C LEU A 348 -0.94 13.04 -0.09
N PRO A 349 -1.46 14.10 0.55
CA PRO A 349 -1.11 15.49 0.25
C PRO A 349 0.21 15.88 0.93
N LEU A 350 1.28 15.13 0.68
CA LEU A 350 2.58 15.28 1.30
C LEU A 350 3.64 15.64 0.26
N SER A 351 4.39 16.70 0.49
CA SER A 351 5.55 17.09 -0.32
C SER A 351 6.76 17.44 0.55
N GLY A 352 7.92 17.62 -0.08
CA GLY A 352 9.18 17.93 0.59
C GLY A 352 10.25 16.88 0.36
N THR A 353 11.32 16.95 1.15
CA THR A 353 12.46 16.03 1.07
C THR A 353 12.62 15.24 2.37
N LEU A 354 13.14 14.02 2.26
CA LEU A 354 13.40 13.18 3.44
C LEU A 354 14.74 12.44 3.25
N LYS A 355 15.59 12.47 4.24
CA LYS A 355 16.83 11.69 4.26
C LYS A 355 17.08 11.11 5.64
N GLY A 356 17.81 10.02 5.69
CA GLY A 356 18.19 9.45 6.97
C GLY A 356 18.85 8.09 6.85
N ASN A 357 19.14 7.56 8.02
CA ASN A 357 19.63 6.22 8.18
C ASN A 357 18.87 5.53 9.33
N ILE A 358 18.63 4.25 9.17
CA ILE A 358 17.97 3.42 10.17
C ILE A 358 18.69 2.08 10.25
N ASP A 359 19.15 1.72 11.44
CA ASP A 359 19.58 0.38 11.77
C ASP A 359 18.39 -0.37 12.36
N LEU A 360 18.09 -1.53 11.80
CA LEU A 360 17.03 -2.42 12.25
C LEU A 360 17.66 -3.73 12.70
N THR A 361 17.53 -4.04 13.98
CA THR A 361 17.97 -5.30 14.55
C THR A 361 16.76 -6.18 14.83
N GLU A 362 16.69 -7.35 14.20
CA GLU A 362 15.67 -8.34 14.48
C GLU A 362 16.11 -9.19 15.69
N THR A 363 15.30 -9.16 16.75
CA THR A 363 15.55 -9.93 17.96
C THR A 363 14.74 -11.23 17.98
N GLY A 364 15.11 -12.20 18.78
CA GLY A 364 14.31 -13.41 19.00
C GLY A 364 13.07 -13.21 19.90
N ASP A 365 12.89 -12.02 20.48
CA ASP A 365 11.80 -11.71 21.40
C ASP A 365 10.52 -11.40 20.64
N LYS A 366 9.44 -12.18 20.89
CA LYS A 366 8.15 -11.98 20.23
C LYS A 366 7.49 -10.62 20.54
N ASN A 367 7.82 -10.00 21.65
CA ASN A 367 7.25 -8.73 22.09
C ASN A 367 8.08 -7.53 21.63
N LYS A 368 9.36 -7.75 21.32
CA LYS A 368 10.30 -6.72 20.86
C LYS A 368 11.04 -7.23 19.64
N TRP A 369 10.28 -7.57 18.59
CA TRP A 369 10.84 -8.20 17.39
C TRP A 369 11.88 -7.34 16.70
N PHE A 370 11.63 -6.03 16.61
CA PHE A 370 12.55 -5.09 15.99
C PHE A 370 13.05 -4.06 17.00
N LEU A 371 14.34 -3.81 16.96
CA LEU A 371 14.97 -2.63 17.56
C LEU A 371 15.38 -1.69 16.44
N LEU A 372 15.04 -0.41 16.57
CA LEU A 372 15.34 0.63 15.60
C LEU A 372 16.28 1.64 16.21
N ARG A 373 17.30 2.03 15.44
CA ARG A 373 18.26 3.09 15.79
C ARG A 373 18.52 3.92 14.53
N GLY A 374 18.70 5.22 14.66
CA GLY A 374 19.05 6.05 13.50
C GLY A 374 18.52 7.46 13.58
N GLU A 375 18.52 8.13 12.46
CA GLU A 375 18.07 9.50 12.33
C GLU A 375 17.32 9.73 11.00
N LEU A 376 16.23 10.52 11.09
CA LEU A 376 15.44 10.98 9.98
C LEU A 376 15.43 12.50 9.97
N ILE A 377 15.75 13.10 8.83
CA ILE A 377 15.73 14.54 8.63
C ILE A 377 14.82 14.84 7.45
N GLY A 378 13.77 15.62 7.70
CA GLY A 378 12.88 16.15 6.66
C GLY A 378 13.10 17.64 6.49
N SER A 379 13.02 18.13 5.26
CA SER A 379 13.13 19.54 4.94
C SER A 379 12.03 19.96 3.97
N ASP A 380 11.57 21.19 4.15
CA ASP A 380 10.47 21.76 3.37
C ASP A 380 9.24 20.87 3.26
N LEU A 381 8.96 20.13 4.36
CA LEU A 381 7.81 19.26 4.42
C LEU A 381 6.53 20.09 4.36
N GLN A 382 5.60 19.68 3.52
CA GLN A 382 4.30 20.30 3.37
C GLN A 382 3.22 19.23 3.44
N TRP A 383 2.14 19.56 4.10
CA TRP A 383 0.92 18.79 4.09
C TRP A 383 -0.22 19.72 3.72
N ASP A 384 -0.74 19.57 2.53
CA ASP A 384 -1.81 20.41 2.02
C ASP A 384 -3.10 19.61 1.89
N SER A 385 -3.85 19.59 2.95
CA SER A 385 -5.22 19.07 2.93
C SER A 385 -6.17 20.11 3.53
N LYS A 386 -7.44 19.97 3.22
CA LYS A 386 -8.48 20.81 3.80
C LYS A 386 -8.50 20.73 5.34
N LEU A 387 -8.05 19.61 5.90
CA LEU A 387 -8.02 19.32 7.32
C LEU A 387 -6.79 19.87 8.04
N LEU A 388 -5.68 19.92 7.34
CA LEU A 388 -4.39 20.22 7.92
C LEU A 388 -3.52 20.90 6.87
N GLN A 389 -3.08 22.12 7.17
CA GLN A 389 -2.10 22.83 6.36
C GLN A 389 -0.82 22.99 7.15
N LEU A 390 0.22 22.31 6.69
CA LEU A 390 1.58 22.44 7.19
C LEU A 390 2.48 22.88 6.05
N GLU A 391 3.30 23.89 6.28
CA GLU A 391 4.24 24.44 5.29
C GLU A 391 5.62 24.58 5.92
N LYS A 392 6.66 24.49 5.08
CA LYS A 392 8.06 24.72 5.48
C LYS A 392 8.50 23.88 6.68
N GLY A 393 8.00 22.63 6.72
CA GLY A 393 8.29 21.72 7.81
C GLY A 393 9.74 21.25 7.84
N ASN A 394 10.40 21.39 8.98
CA ASN A 394 11.73 20.84 9.24
C ASN A 394 11.62 19.80 10.35
N LEU A 395 11.86 18.55 9.98
CA LEU A 395 11.76 17.39 10.84
C LEU A 395 13.14 16.88 11.24
N SER A 396 13.34 16.61 12.51
CA SER A 396 14.45 15.81 13.03
C SER A 396 13.87 14.75 13.95
N LEU A 397 14.02 13.49 13.57
CA LEU A 397 13.62 12.33 14.36
C LEU A 397 14.86 11.49 14.64
N LYS A 398 15.20 11.30 15.91
CA LYS A 398 16.28 10.43 16.38
C LYS A 398 15.71 9.18 17.01
N LEU A 399 16.21 8.03 16.59
CA LEU A 399 15.91 6.72 17.14
C LEU A 399 17.13 6.25 17.93
N THR A 400 16.93 5.90 19.19
CA THR A 400 18.02 5.45 20.08
C THR A 400 17.82 3.99 20.50
N GLU A 401 18.80 3.42 21.15
CA GLU A 401 18.74 2.05 21.64
C GLU A 401 17.49 1.81 22.51
N GLY A 402 16.86 0.65 22.33
CA GLY A 402 15.63 0.30 23.06
C GLY A 402 14.34 0.82 22.43
N ASN A 403 14.39 1.28 21.18
CA ASN A 403 13.25 1.86 20.46
C ASN A 403 12.73 3.16 21.07
N GLU A 404 13.56 3.87 21.80
CA GLU A 404 13.28 5.22 22.21
C GLU A 404 13.51 6.18 21.04
N TRP A 405 12.69 7.20 20.95
CA TRP A 405 12.80 8.20 19.90
C TRP A 405 12.58 9.61 20.44
N ALA A 406 13.22 10.57 19.79
CA ALA A 406 13.04 11.98 20.03
C ALA A 406 12.72 12.69 18.71
N LEU A 407 11.71 13.56 18.76
CA LEU A 407 11.18 14.32 17.62
C LEU A 407 11.33 15.81 17.89
N ASN A 408 11.82 16.54 16.88
CA ASN A 408 11.68 17.99 16.76
C ASN A 408 11.12 18.29 15.37
N PHE A 409 10.07 19.09 15.33
CA PHE A 409 9.42 19.47 14.09
C PHE A 409 9.01 20.94 14.17
N ASP A 410 9.61 21.76 13.32
CA ASP A 410 9.30 23.16 13.12
C ASP A 410 8.58 23.35 11.81
N SER A 411 7.44 24.05 11.81
CA SER A 411 6.62 24.25 10.61
C SER A 411 5.79 25.51 10.70
N LEU A 412 5.14 25.87 9.60
CA LEU A 412 4.02 26.80 9.61
C LEU A 412 2.72 26.00 9.61
N PHE A 413 1.96 26.11 10.69
CA PHE A 413 0.64 25.52 10.84
C PHE A 413 -0.40 26.59 10.54
N PHE A 414 -1.16 26.45 9.46
CA PHE A 414 -2.03 27.50 8.92
C PHE A 414 -1.30 28.87 8.81
N GLY A 415 -0.08 28.85 8.27
CA GLY A 415 0.75 30.04 8.10
C GLY A 415 1.41 30.59 9.40
N LYS A 416 1.24 29.91 10.54
CA LYS A 416 1.75 30.36 11.85
C LYS A 416 2.91 29.46 12.32
N PRO A 417 4.01 30.04 12.81
CA PRO A 417 5.15 29.25 13.27
C PRO A 417 4.73 28.32 14.42
N THR A 418 5.06 27.06 14.27
CA THR A 418 4.66 26.02 15.21
C THR A 418 5.82 25.10 15.49
N HIS A 419 5.98 24.74 16.73
CA HIS A 419 6.99 23.79 17.20
C HIS A 419 6.33 22.58 17.85
N LEU A 420 6.65 21.39 17.34
CA LEU A 420 6.28 20.12 17.92
C LEU A 420 7.54 19.38 18.35
N SER A 421 7.66 19.08 19.63
CA SER A 421 8.82 18.35 20.15
C SER A 421 8.42 17.32 21.18
N GLY A 422 9.27 16.35 21.38
CA GLY A 422 9.07 15.32 22.39
C GLY A 422 9.70 14.00 22.02
N GLY A 423 9.13 12.92 22.51
CA GLY A 423 9.68 11.60 22.28
C GLY A 423 8.80 10.51 22.84
N GLY A 424 9.28 9.31 22.72
CA GLY A 424 8.54 8.15 23.18
C GLY A 424 9.36 6.87 23.09
N ASN A 425 8.66 5.79 23.38
CA ASN A 425 9.17 4.45 23.17
C ASN A 425 8.16 3.68 22.31
N THR A 426 8.66 3.01 21.26
CA THR A 426 7.84 2.23 20.34
C THR A 426 8.34 0.82 20.31
N THR A 427 7.48 -0.16 20.61
CA THR A 427 7.81 -1.58 20.55
C THR A 427 7.03 -2.26 19.44
N TRP A 428 7.71 -3.08 18.67
CA TRP A 428 7.14 -3.83 17.56
C TRP A 428 7.23 -5.31 17.89
N GLY A 429 6.08 -5.90 18.13
CA GLY A 429 6.00 -7.33 18.38
C GLY A 429 5.85 -8.12 17.07
N ARG A 430 5.86 -9.43 17.19
CA ARG A 430 5.51 -10.37 16.10
C ARG A 430 4.45 -11.33 16.58
N SER A 431 3.33 -11.40 15.89
CA SER A 431 2.24 -12.31 16.19
C SER A 431 1.81 -13.06 14.94
N LYS A 432 1.36 -14.30 15.12
CA LYS A 432 0.91 -15.16 14.02
C LYS A 432 -0.61 -15.10 13.92
N LYS A 433 -1.15 -14.83 12.72
CA LYS A 433 -2.59 -14.91 12.44
C LYS A 433 -3.04 -16.37 12.32
N THR A 434 -4.35 -16.60 12.33
CA THR A 434 -4.96 -17.92 12.19
C THR A 434 -4.68 -18.59 10.84
N ASP A 435 -4.46 -17.80 9.80
CA ASP A 435 -4.07 -18.24 8.44
C ASP A 435 -2.58 -18.62 8.32
N GLY A 436 -1.81 -18.46 9.40
CA GLY A 436 -0.38 -18.73 9.44
C GLY A 436 0.51 -17.54 9.07
N SER A 437 -0.03 -16.46 8.56
CA SER A 437 0.73 -15.22 8.28
C SER A 437 1.12 -14.50 9.57
N TYR A 438 2.14 -13.62 9.48
CA TYR A 438 2.57 -12.81 10.61
C TYR A 438 2.03 -11.38 10.49
N TYR A 439 1.72 -10.78 11.64
CA TYR A 439 1.50 -9.34 11.75
C TYR A 439 2.38 -8.79 12.87
N TYR A 440 2.68 -7.51 12.78
CA TYR A 440 3.61 -6.84 13.69
C TYR A 440 2.86 -5.79 14.51
N PRO A 441 2.32 -6.17 15.70
CA PRO A 441 1.65 -5.21 16.55
C PRO A 441 2.61 -4.14 17.04
N LEU A 442 2.20 -2.90 16.87
CA LEU A 442 2.91 -1.70 17.28
C LEU A 442 2.34 -1.19 18.60
N GLN A 443 3.19 -1.00 19.61
CA GLN A 443 2.82 -0.32 20.84
C GLN A 443 3.68 0.91 21.01
N SER A 444 3.06 2.07 21.18
CA SER A 444 3.76 3.33 21.35
C SER A 444 3.34 4.02 22.63
N LYS A 445 4.32 4.51 23.38
CA LYS A 445 4.11 5.47 24.46
C LYS A 445 4.79 6.76 24.05
N THR A 446 4.01 7.78 23.78
CA THR A 446 4.45 9.01 23.14
C THR A 446 4.12 10.20 24.03
N LYS A 447 5.10 11.06 24.29
CA LYS A 447 4.92 12.35 24.94
C LYS A 447 5.41 13.44 24.02
N LEU A 448 4.51 14.31 23.61
CA LEU A 448 4.80 15.44 22.72
C LEU A 448 4.39 16.77 23.36
N SER A 449 5.02 17.83 22.90
CA SER A 449 4.66 19.21 23.22
C SER A 449 4.43 19.98 21.93
N PHE A 450 3.24 20.50 21.75
CA PHE A 450 2.85 21.37 20.64
C PHE A 450 2.78 22.81 21.12
N GLN A 451 3.48 23.70 20.44
CA GLN A 451 3.54 25.12 20.78
C GLN A 451 3.31 25.98 19.54
N THR A 452 2.45 26.96 19.63
CA THR A 452 2.23 27.97 18.61
C THR A 452 1.95 29.33 19.26
N PRO A 453 2.44 30.44 18.69
CA PRO A 453 2.14 31.77 19.23
C PRO A 453 0.66 32.14 19.08
N ASP A 454 0.05 31.80 17.97
CA ASP A 454 -1.30 32.20 17.66
C ASP A 454 -2.08 31.08 16.99
N LEU A 455 -3.33 30.89 17.36
CA LEU A 455 -4.29 30.01 16.71
C LEU A 455 -5.67 30.67 16.65
N THR A 456 -6.33 30.60 15.52
CA THR A 456 -7.65 31.15 15.27
C THR A 456 -8.65 30.02 15.02
N ALA A 457 -9.84 30.07 15.56
CA ALA A 457 -10.87 29.08 15.26
C ALA A 457 -11.24 29.04 13.79
N ASN A 458 -11.07 30.15 13.05
CA ASN A 458 -11.24 30.19 11.60
C ASN A 458 -10.20 29.37 10.83
N ASP A 459 -9.05 29.06 11.41
CA ASP A 459 -8.06 28.17 10.80
C ASP A 459 -8.63 26.74 10.65
N TRP A 460 -9.63 26.41 11.47
CA TRP A 460 -10.39 25.15 11.43
C TRP A 460 -11.74 25.26 10.70
N ARG A 461 -12.12 26.47 10.28
CA ARG A 461 -13.42 26.74 9.64
C ARG A 461 -13.60 26.01 8.29
N PRO A 462 -12.57 25.89 7.43
CA PRO A 462 -12.69 25.12 6.19
C PRO A 462 -13.15 23.67 6.44
N LEU A 463 -12.67 23.07 7.54
CA LEU A 463 -13.10 21.76 8.00
C LEU A 463 -14.59 21.65 8.26
N TYR A 464 -15.10 22.63 8.98
CA TYR A 464 -16.52 22.67 9.33
C TYR A 464 -17.39 22.95 8.13
N GLU A 465 -16.97 23.85 7.23
CA GLU A 465 -17.74 24.23 6.06
C GLU A 465 -17.77 23.13 5.00
N ASP A 466 -16.66 22.47 4.73
CA ASP A 466 -16.64 21.29 3.85
C ASP A 466 -17.46 20.14 4.42
N TRP A 467 -17.37 19.95 5.71
CA TRP A 467 -18.16 18.97 6.42
C TRP A 467 -19.67 19.27 6.38
N LYS A 468 -20.03 20.54 6.36
CA LYS A 468 -21.41 21.05 6.25
C LYS A 468 -21.95 21.03 4.82
N HIS A 469 -21.06 21.17 3.80
CA HIS A 469 -21.44 21.22 2.39
C HIS A 469 -21.50 19.86 1.70
N GLU A 470 -21.06 18.80 2.34
CA GLU A 470 -21.45 17.46 1.88
C GLU A 470 -22.99 17.36 1.95
N THR A 471 -23.63 17.39 0.78
CA THR A 471 -25.07 17.30 0.73
C THR A 471 -25.51 15.92 1.25
N LEU A 472 -26.67 15.87 1.89
CA LEU A 472 -27.26 14.61 2.35
C LEU A 472 -27.39 13.58 1.21
N GLU A 473 -27.51 14.03 -0.04
CA GLU A 473 -27.52 13.20 -1.23
C GLU A 473 -26.18 12.59 -1.54
N GLU A 474 -25.08 13.36 -1.46
CA GLU A 474 -23.71 12.83 -1.69
C GLU A 474 -23.31 11.82 -0.62
N ILE A 475 -23.70 12.06 0.63
CA ILE A 475 -23.49 11.12 1.74
C ILE A 475 -24.31 9.85 1.50
N ARG A 476 -25.57 9.98 1.07
CA ARG A 476 -26.45 8.87 0.79
C ARG A 476 -25.98 8.05 -0.42
N GLU A 477 -25.58 8.70 -1.51
CA GLU A 477 -24.99 8.04 -2.69
C GLU A 477 -23.69 7.32 -2.34
N ARG A 478 -22.87 7.89 -1.45
CA ARG A 478 -21.64 7.27 -0.97
C ARG A 478 -21.94 6.06 -0.07
N GLN A 479 -22.96 6.14 0.79
CA GLN A 479 -23.41 5.02 1.62
C GLN A 479 -24.06 3.90 0.82
N GLU A 480 -24.76 4.22 -0.27
CA GLU A 480 -25.37 3.23 -1.17
C GLU A 480 -24.34 2.57 -2.10
N LYS A 481 -23.26 3.26 -2.47
CA LYS A 481 -22.17 2.75 -3.31
C LYS A 481 -21.06 2.02 -2.53
N LEU A 482 -20.88 2.33 -1.25
CA LEU A 482 -19.89 1.67 -0.40
C LEU A 482 -20.54 0.46 0.27
N ILE A 483 -20.03 -0.72 -0.06
CA ILE A 483 -20.31 -1.91 0.73
C ILE A 483 -19.91 -1.57 2.18
N PRO A 484 -20.78 -1.83 3.18
CA PRO A 484 -20.50 -1.48 4.59
C PRO A 484 -19.12 -1.90 5.10
N GLU A 485 -18.54 -2.96 4.53
CA GLU A 485 -17.20 -3.44 4.83
C GLU A 485 -16.09 -2.55 4.28
N GLU A 486 -16.23 -1.94 3.10
CA GLU A 486 -15.24 -1.03 2.52
C GLU A 486 -15.20 0.33 3.24
N TYR A 487 -16.34 0.84 3.67
CA TYR A 487 -16.40 2.04 4.51
C TYR A 487 -15.72 1.83 5.86
N PHE A 488 -15.83 0.64 6.46
CA PHE A 488 -15.08 0.26 7.64
C PHE A 488 -13.57 0.09 7.37
N TYR A 489 -13.15 -0.22 6.16
CA TYR A 489 -11.74 -0.43 5.81
C TYR A 489 -10.92 0.85 5.88
N GLN A 490 -11.40 1.96 5.34
CA GLN A 490 -10.72 3.26 5.44
C GLN A 490 -10.57 3.71 6.90
N LYS A 491 -11.53 3.37 7.77
CA LYS A 491 -11.47 3.67 9.20
C LYS A 491 -10.60 2.70 10.01
N LYS A 492 -10.35 1.49 9.51
CA LYS A 492 -9.54 0.48 10.23
C LYS A 492 -8.12 0.96 10.52
N ILE A 493 -7.50 1.72 9.62
CA ILE A 493 -6.13 2.21 9.82
C ILE A 493 -6.08 3.22 10.95
N TYR A 494 -6.96 4.21 10.95
CA TYR A 494 -7.05 5.18 12.05
C TYR A 494 -7.42 4.49 13.35
N LYS A 495 -8.36 3.57 13.32
CA LYS A 495 -8.76 2.77 14.46
C LYS A 495 -7.60 1.97 15.02
N TYR A 496 -6.88 1.24 14.17
CA TYR A 496 -5.72 0.43 14.55
C TYR A 496 -4.61 1.29 15.17
N PHE A 497 -4.25 2.41 14.53
CA PHE A 497 -3.29 3.36 15.08
C PHE A 497 -3.73 3.94 16.41
N LEU A 498 -4.97 4.37 16.52
CA LEU A 498 -5.50 4.99 17.73
C LEU A 498 -5.68 3.99 18.87
N GLU A 499 -6.03 2.75 18.59
CA GLU A 499 -6.11 1.68 19.60
C GLU A 499 -4.73 1.30 20.16
N MET A 500 -3.68 1.39 19.34
CA MET A 500 -2.32 1.02 19.72
C MET A 500 -1.49 2.20 20.23
N MET A 501 -1.92 3.41 19.94
CA MET A 501 -1.24 4.63 20.34
C MET A 501 -1.55 4.96 21.80
N ASN A 502 -0.50 5.22 22.57
CA ASN A 502 -0.60 5.87 23.87
C ASN A 502 0.13 7.22 23.75
N LEU A 503 -0.65 8.27 23.46
CA LEU A 503 -0.15 9.62 23.18
C LEU A 503 -0.57 10.55 24.33
N ASP A 504 0.40 11.27 24.88
CA ASP A 504 0.22 12.41 25.78
C ASP A 504 0.81 13.64 25.07
N LEU A 505 -0.05 14.48 24.52
CA LEU A 505 0.32 15.71 23.81
C LEU A 505 -0.01 16.91 24.68
N SER A 506 1.00 17.59 25.18
CA SER A 506 0.87 18.89 25.81
C SER A 506 0.65 19.97 24.74
N VAL A 507 -0.36 20.78 24.88
CA VAL A 507 -0.74 21.85 23.95
C VAL A 507 -0.57 23.19 24.63
N GLN A 508 0.17 24.09 24.00
CA GLN A 508 0.33 25.47 24.45
C GLN A 508 0.18 26.44 23.27
N ILE A 509 -0.83 27.29 23.33
CA ILE A 509 -1.13 28.33 22.37
C ILE A 509 -1.03 29.66 23.12
N ALA A 510 -0.12 30.55 22.72
CA ALA A 510 0.07 31.79 23.46
C ALA A 510 -1.12 32.72 23.33
N ASN A 511 -1.71 32.81 22.14
CA ASN A 511 -2.91 33.60 21.90
C ASN A 511 -3.94 32.80 21.11
N TYR A 512 -5.09 32.55 21.72
CA TYR A 512 -6.20 31.89 21.03
C TYR A 512 -7.24 32.93 20.61
N PHE A 513 -7.65 32.90 19.36
CA PHE A 513 -8.65 33.80 18.79
C PHE A 513 -9.89 33.00 18.37
N PRO A 514 -11.11 33.35 18.85
CA PRO A 514 -12.34 32.66 18.47
C PRO A 514 -12.63 32.76 16.95
N TYR A 515 -12.26 33.87 16.32
CA TYR A 515 -12.37 34.09 14.89
C TYR A 515 -11.39 35.18 14.44
N SER A 516 -11.15 35.27 13.13
CA SER A 516 -10.23 36.27 12.55
C SER A 516 -10.72 37.70 12.85
N GLY A 517 -9.85 38.52 13.41
CA GLY A 517 -10.16 39.92 13.83
C GLY A 517 -10.78 40.04 15.21
N SER A 518 -11.05 38.94 15.90
CA SER A 518 -11.50 38.98 17.31
C SER A 518 -10.35 39.35 18.24
N LYS A 519 -10.71 39.72 19.48
CA LYS A 519 -9.71 39.86 20.56
C LYS A 519 -9.24 38.46 21.00
N SER A 520 -7.96 38.38 21.33
CA SER A 520 -7.40 37.14 21.90
C SER A 520 -8.11 36.77 23.20
N LEU A 521 -8.47 35.51 23.32
CA LEU A 521 -8.95 34.92 24.57
C LEU A 521 -7.81 34.62 25.55
N GLY A 522 -6.57 34.99 25.21
CA GLY A 522 -5.35 34.69 25.97
C GLY A 522 -4.79 33.33 25.70
N GLU A 523 -3.95 32.88 26.61
CA GLU A 523 -3.27 31.62 26.49
C GLU A 523 -4.23 30.43 26.59
N ALA A 524 -4.07 29.42 25.71
CA ALA A 524 -4.72 28.12 25.85
C ALA A 524 -3.68 27.06 26.18
N LYS A 525 -3.84 26.38 27.28
CA LYS A 525 -2.95 25.31 27.75
C LYS A 525 -3.72 24.08 28.15
N GLY A 526 -3.19 22.91 27.75
CA GLY A 526 -3.78 21.65 28.19
C GLY A 526 -3.12 20.44 27.59
N ASN A 527 -3.83 19.34 27.63
CA ASN A 527 -3.35 18.06 27.17
C ASN A 527 -4.37 17.40 26.27
N PHE A 528 -3.85 16.72 25.25
CA PHE A 528 -4.56 15.78 24.40
C PHE A 528 -4.02 14.38 24.64
N LEU A 529 -4.87 13.51 25.18
CA LEU A 529 -4.52 12.13 25.54
C LEU A 529 -5.21 11.16 24.58
N VAL A 530 -4.46 10.24 24.01
CA VAL A 530 -5.01 9.07 23.32
C VAL A 530 -4.52 7.83 24.04
N LYS A 531 -5.44 7.00 24.51
CA LYS A 531 -5.11 5.76 25.22
C LYS A 531 -6.22 4.73 25.05
N ASP A 532 -5.87 3.50 24.68
CA ASP A 532 -6.79 2.36 24.57
C ASP A 532 -8.02 2.68 23.70
N GLY A 533 -7.81 3.37 22.56
CA GLY A 533 -8.87 3.78 21.64
C GLY A 533 -9.76 4.91 22.16
N ARG A 534 -9.38 5.57 23.24
CA ARG A 534 -10.06 6.75 23.80
C ARG A 534 -9.23 7.99 23.56
N MET A 535 -9.89 9.06 23.20
CA MET A 535 -9.31 10.39 23.03
C MET A 535 -9.91 11.32 24.09
N ASN A 536 -9.05 12.09 24.72
CA ASN A 536 -9.46 13.11 25.69
C ASN A 536 -8.62 14.36 25.47
N LEU A 537 -9.28 15.47 25.13
CA LEU A 537 -8.69 16.80 25.01
C LEU A 537 -9.20 17.66 26.19
N VAL A 538 -8.28 18.34 26.85
CA VAL A 538 -8.59 19.31 27.88
C VAL A 538 -7.72 20.53 27.68
N LEU A 539 -8.32 21.69 27.40
CA LEU A 539 -7.64 22.97 27.26
C LEU A 539 -8.23 23.98 28.26
N ASN A 540 -7.39 24.61 29.04
CA ASN A 540 -7.74 25.76 29.85
C ASN A 540 -7.53 27.01 29.01
N LEU A 541 -8.50 27.91 29.00
CA LEU A 541 -8.54 29.10 28.15
C LEU A 541 -8.39 30.36 28.99
N GLY A 542 -7.29 31.10 28.83
CA GLY A 542 -7.02 32.40 29.41
C GLY A 542 -7.12 32.48 30.91
N ASN A 543 -8.31 32.37 31.46
CA ASN A 543 -8.54 32.29 32.91
C ASN A 543 -8.77 30.85 33.37
N SER A 544 -8.52 30.58 34.65
CA SER A 544 -8.60 29.23 35.20
C SER A 544 -9.99 28.58 35.17
N ASN A 545 -11.05 29.39 34.94
CA ASN A 545 -12.44 28.94 34.94
C ASN A 545 -13.00 28.65 33.55
N SER A 546 -12.26 29.01 32.49
CA SER A 546 -12.66 28.73 31.11
C SER A 546 -11.93 27.49 30.59
N LYS A 547 -12.69 26.58 29.99
CA LYS A 547 -12.16 25.24 29.63
C LYS A 547 -12.86 24.68 28.40
N LEU A 548 -12.07 24.10 27.51
CA LEU A 548 -12.55 23.25 26.43
C LEU A 548 -12.17 21.79 26.74
N SER A 549 -13.13 20.89 26.66
CA SER A 549 -12.86 19.47 26.76
C SER A 549 -13.59 18.70 25.67
N ALA A 550 -12.90 17.72 25.07
CA ALA A 550 -13.47 16.81 24.09
C ALA A 550 -13.11 15.38 24.45
N VAL A 551 -14.06 14.46 24.31
CA VAL A 551 -13.86 13.04 24.58
C VAL A 551 -14.41 12.24 23.41
N SER A 552 -13.68 11.22 22.96
CA SER A 552 -14.18 10.28 21.98
C SER A 552 -13.71 8.86 22.28
N TYR A 553 -14.53 7.87 21.95
CA TYR A 553 -14.20 6.47 22.07
C TYR A 553 -14.33 5.78 20.70
N PHE A 554 -13.19 5.58 20.03
CA PHE A 554 -13.12 5.05 18.67
C PHE A 554 -13.17 3.52 18.60
N ALA A 555 -12.73 2.83 19.66
CA ALA A 555 -12.68 1.37 19.69
C ALA A 555 -14.08 0.73 19.75
N SER A 556 -15.11 1.53 19.97
CA SER A 556 -16.50 1.08 19.93
C SER A 556 -16.95 0.76 18.48
N LYS A 557 -17.87 -0.18 18.33
CA LYS A 557 -18.57 -0.42 17.05
C LYS A 557 -19.31 0.83 16.57
N THR A 558 -19.82 1.60 17.53
CA THR A 558 -20.44 2.91 17.32
C THR A 558 -19.62 3.95 18.07
N PRO A 559 -18.69 4.66 17.38
CA PRO A 559 -17.92 5.73 18.00
C PRO A 559 -18.83 6.77 18.65
N ASN A 560 -18.43 7.28 19.82
CA ASN A 560 -19.10 8.39 20.45
C ASN A 560 -18.17 9.60 20.50
N PHE A 561 -18.76 10.78 20.50
CA PHE A 561 -18.05 12.05 20.58
C PHE A 561 -18.77 12.97 21.55
N GLY A 562 -18.02 13.54 22.47
CA GLY A 562 -18.49 14.54 23.41
C GLY A 562 -17.60 15.79 23.41
N LEU A 563 -18.19 16.97 23.41
CA LEU A 563 -17.49 18.25 23.49
C LEU A 563 -18.15 19.10 24.58
N ASN A 564 -17.35 19.66 25.49
CA ASN A 564 -17.82 20.64 26.45
C ASN A 564 -16.91 21.87 26.37
N LEU A 565 -17.56 23.06 26.28
CA LEU A 565 -16.89 24.35 26.32
C LEU A 565 -17.50 25.17 27.46
N VAL A 566 -16.67 25.52 28.42
CA VAL A 566 -17.05 26.42 29.53
C VAL A 566 -16.28 27.73 29.37
N LEU A 567 -16.99 28.82 29.22
CA LEU A 567 -16.44 30.18 29.28
C LEU A 567 -17.01 30.85 30.52
N SER A 568 -16.19 31.47 31.35
CA SER A 568 -16.60 32.14 32.59
C SER A 568 -16.25 33.61 32.50
N GLU A 569 -17.30 34.46 32.42
CA GLU A 569 -17.18 35.93 32.35
C GLU A 569 -16.10 36.41 31.36
N TYR A 570 -16.14 35.81 30.18
CA TYR A 570 -15.14 36.06 29.17
C TYR A 570 -15.36 37.42 28.51
N PRO A 571 -14.35 38.30 28.42
CA PRO A 571 -14.48 39.56 27.70
C PRO A 571 -14.84 39.34 26.24
N TRP A 572 -15.96 39.91 25.83
CA TRP A 572 -16.46 39.74 24.46
C TRP A 572 -16.96 41.09 23.92
N SER A 573 -16.62 41.45 22.70
CA SER A 573 -16.99 42.75 22.13
C SER A 573 -17.71 42.69 20.79
N ASP A 574 -17.81 41.50 20.27
CA ASP A 574 -18.40 41.28 18.94
C ASP A 574 -19.85 40.80 19.06
N PRO A 575 -20.64 40.89 17.98
CA PRO A 575 -21.98 40.34 18.00
C PRO A 575 -21.93 38.84 18.34
N TRP A 576 -22.71 38.44 19.32
CA TRP A 576 -22.82 37.03 19.73
C TRP A 576 -23.91 36.30 18.95
N MET A 577 -25.06 36.95 18.83
CA MET A 577 -26.22 36.42 18.14
C MET A 577 -27.08 37.53 17.57
N ASN A 578 -27.85 37.23 16.56
CA ASN A 578 -28.87 38.10 16.04
C ASN A 578 -30.24 37.69 16.62
N VAL A 579 -30.90 38.57 17.30
CA VAL A 579 -32.22 38.36 17.87
C VAL A 579 -33.15 39.40 17.31
N CYS A 580 -34.19 38.97 16.60
CA CYS A 580 -35.16 39.86 16.01
C CYS A 580 -34.51 40.95 15.09
N GLY A 581 -33.53 40.57 14.26
CA GLY A 581 -32.82 41.54 13.40
C GLY A 581 -31.81 42.42 14.12
N THR A 582 -31.62 42.28 15.43
CA THR A 582 -30.67 43.06 16.24
C THR A 582 -29.49 42.23 16.68
N GLU A 583 -28.30 42.77 16.43
CA GLU A 583 -27.06 42.14 16.91
C GLU A 583 -26.85 42.39 18.41
N LEU A 584 -26.89 41.33 19.22
CA LEU A 584 -26.57 41.43 20.63
C LEU A 584 -25.04 41.45 20.83
N LYS A 585 -24.53 42.57 21.36
CA LYS A 585 -23.12 42.78 21.66
C LYS A 585 -22.90 42.84 23.17
N PRO A 586 -22.52 41.71 23.77
CA PRO A 586 -22.22 41.69 25.19
C PRO A 586 -20.82 42.28 25.48
N THR A 587 -20.58 42.75 26.68
CA THR A 587 -19.23 43.07 27.17
C THR A 587 -18.50 41.83 27.69
N HIS A 588 -19.24 40.87 28.25
CA HIS A 588 -18.75 39.60 28.76
C HIS A 588 -19.75 38.48 28.45
N VAL A 589 -19.23 37.30 28.31
CA VAL A 589 -20.02 36.08 28.05
C VAL A 589 -19.62 34.98 29.03
N SER A 590 -20.62 34.36 29.62
CA SER A 590 -20.44 33.03 30.23
C SER A 590 -21.24 32.00 29.44
N LEU A 591 -20.59 30.92 29.07
CA LEU A 591 -21.16 29.85 28.26
C LEU A 591 -20.80 28.51 28.90
N ASP A 592 -21.80 27.66 29.06
CA ASP A 592 -21.61 26.25 29.33
C ASP A 592 -22.28 25.49 28.17
N TYR A 593 -21.44 25.01 27.26
CA TYR A 593 -21.86 24.33 26.04
C TYR A 593 -21.53 22.85 26.14
N SER A 594 -22.48 21.99 25.81
CA SER A 594 -22.32 20.54 25.74
C SER A 594 -22.89 20.00 24.43
N PHE A 595 -22.08 19.23 23.77
CA PHE A 595 -22.42 18.48 22.58
C PHE A 595 -22.10 17.01 22.81
N ASN A 596 -23.06 16.11 22.52
CA ASN A 596 -22.84 14.67 22.56
C ASN A 596 -23.50 14.04 21.35
N SER A 597 -22.80 13.12 20.72
CA SER A 597 -23.29 12.40 19.54
C SER A 597 -22.70 11.00 19.45
N ILE A 598 -23.38 10.15 18.70
CA ILE A 598 -22.96 8.77 18.41
C ILE A 598 -22.98 8.61 16.90
N GLY A 599 -21.85 8.24 16.32
CA GLY A 599 -21.76 8.02 14.89
C GLY A 599 -20.34 7.97 14.40
N SER A 600 -20.19 7.50 13.21
CA SER A 600 -18.88 7.34 12.56
C SER A 600 -18.64 8.34 11.43
N ASP A 601 -19.66 9.08 11.02
CA ASP A 601 -19.66 10.07 9.94
C ASP A 601 -20.43 11.31 10.34
N TYR A 602 -20.31 12.37 9.53
CA TYR A 602 -20.98 13.64 9.82
C TYR A 602 -22.50 13.51 9.95
N TYR A 603 -23.13 12.74 9.07
CA TYR A 603 -24.58 12.58 9.06
C TYR A 603 -25.08 11.91 10.36
N SER A 604 -24.47 10.80 10.75
CA SER A 604 -24.84 10.12 12.00
C SER A 604 -24.53 10.98 13.23
N LEU A 605 -23.39 11.69 13.24
CA LEU A 605 -23.04 12.62 14.29
C LEU A 605 -24.04 13.79 14.38
N HIS A 606 -24.52 14.30 13.25
CA HIS A 606 -25.50 15.38 13.23
C HIS A 606 -26.91 14.92 13.60
N LYS A 607 -27.34 13.78 13.06
CA LYS A 607 -28.67 13.21 13.30
C LYS A 607 -28.89 12.85 14.76
N ASP A 608 -27.89 12.26 15.40
CA ASP A 608 -27.97 11.80 16.79
C ASP A 608 -27.38 12.83 17.78
N ALA A 609 -27.09 14.04 17.28
CA ALA A 609 -26.53 15.11 18.09
C ALA A 609 -27.51 15.60 19.17
N ARG A 610 -27.01 15.64 20.37
CA ARG A 610 -27.67 16.33 21.51
C ARG A 610 -26.83 17.53 21.90
N THR A 611 -27.36 18.70 21.65
CA THR A 611 -26.69 19.95 22.00
C THR A 611 -27.49 20.68 23.07
N SER A 612 -26.78 21.09 24.08
CA SER A 612 -27.34 21.99 25.10
C SER A 612 -26.32 23.05 25.47
N TYR A 613 -26.78 24.24 25.71
CA TYR A 613 -25.92 25.26 26.29
C TYR A 613 -26.71 26.18 27.22
N SER A 614 -26.03 26.63 28.28
CA SER A 614 -26.45 27.69 29.16
C SER A 614 -25.63 28.94 28.85
N LEU A 615 -26.27 30.01 28.50
CA LEU A 615 -25.63 31.25 28.07
C LEU A 615 -26.01 32.40 28.99
N LYS A 616 -24.98 33.18 29.36
CA LYS A 616 -25.16 34.42 30.09
C LYS A 616 -24.41 35.54 29.38
N LEU A 617 -25.12 36.52 28.89
CA LEU A 617 -24.60 37.73 28.26
C LEU A 617 -24.68 38.89 29.22
N PHE A 618 -23.58 39.58 29.45
CA PHE A 618 -23.49 40.72 30.36
C PHE A 618 -23.26 42.01 29.59
N GLY A 619 -23.87 43.08 30.02
CA GLY A 619 -23.69 44.39 29.43
C GLY A 619 -24.19 44.49 27.99
N VAL A 620 -25.33 43.88 27.71
CA VAL A 620 -25.97 43.91 26.38
C VAL A 620 -26.80 45.18 26.25
N ASP A 621 -26.69 45.81 25.08
CA ASP A 621 -27.48 46.97 24.71
C ASP A 621 -28.31 46.72 23.47
N PHE A 622 -29.57 47.13 23.43
CA PHE A 622 -30.36 47.25 22.21
C PHE A 622 -30.24 48.65 21.62
N LYS A 623 -30.13 48.74 20.32
CA LYS A 623 -30.24 50.00 19.61
C LYS A 623 -31.74 50.38 19.50
N GLU A 624 -32.05 51.67 19.74
CA GLU A 624 -33.42 52.17 19.76
C GLU A 624 -34.21 51.93 18.48
N ALA A 625 -33.51 51.89 17.33
CA ALA A 625 -34.13 51.69 16.02
C ALA A 625 -34.61 50.24 15.74
N ASP A 626 -34.18 49.26 16.57
CA ASP A 626 -34.36 47.84 16.30
C ASP A 626 -35.59 47.26 17.08
N LEU A 627 -36.13 47.99 18.03
CA LEU A 627 -37.29 47.59 18.82
C LEU A 627 -38.55 48.38 18.39
N VAL A 628 -39.59 47.66 18.04
CA VAL A 628 -40.88 48.26 17.65
C VAL A 628 -41.98 47.77 18.58
N PRO A 629 -42.46 48.65 19.53
CA PRO A 629 -43.58 48.30 20.39
C PRO A 629 -44.89 48.36 19.60
N LYS A 630 -45.75 47.35 19.74
CA LYS A 630 -47.15 47.39 19.26
C LYS A 630 -48.10 48.00 20.25
N LEU A 631 -47.66 48.18 21.49
CA LEU A 631 -48.37 48.83 22.60
C LEU A 631 -47.59 50.09 22.98
N GLU A 632 -48.28 51.10 23.56
CA GLU A 632 -47.62 52.25 24.18
C GLU A 632 -46.85 51.79 25.44
N MET A 633 -45.56 51.57 25.25
CA MET A 633 -44.65 51.02 26.23
C MET A 633 -43.37 51.83 26.24
N ASP A 634 -42.87 52.13 27.45
CA ASP A 634 -41.54 52.74 27.56
C ASP A 634 -40.44 51.73 27.37
N LEU A 635 -39.66 51.88 26.27
CA LEU A 635 -38.52 51.06 25.92
C LEU A 635 -37.18 51.54 26.52
N SER A 636 -37.24 52.65 27.33
CA SER A 636 -36.02 53.16 27.97
C SER A 636 -35.25 52.13 28.82
N PRO A 637 -35.89 51.13 29.45
CA PRO A 637 -35.19 50.10 30.19
C PRO A 637 -34.20 49.25 29.31
N PHE A 638 -34.48 49.10 28.01
CA PHE A 638 -33.60 48.37 27.10
C PHE A 638 -32.41 49.20 26.57
N LYS A 639 -32.41 50.53 26.82
CA LYS A 639 -31.31 51.44 26.50
C LYS A 639 -30.16 51.38 27.50
N LYS A 640 -30.38 50.79 28.67
CA LYS A 640 -29.35 50.55 29.68
C LYS A 640 -28.79 49.16 29.56
N PRO A 641 -27.47 48.95 29.83
CA PRO A 641 -26.89 47.62 29.80
C PRO A 641 -27.68 46.67 30.71
N PHE A 642 -28.05 45.51 30.14
CA PHE A 642 -28.79 44.46 30.85
C PHE A 642 -28.09 43.11 30.68
N ARG A 643 -28.54 42.12 31.45
CA ARG A 643 -28.08 40.76 31.42
C ARG A 643 -29.16 39.86 30.81
N ILE A 644 -28.72 38.96 29.94
CA ILE A 644 -29.55 37.89 29.37
C ILE A 644 -28.99 36.55 29.86
N GLU A 645 -29.84 35.69 30.37
CA GLU A 645 -29.50 34.30 30.68
C GLU A 645 -30.56 33.40 30.09
N PHE A 646 -30.12 32.28 29.48
CA PHE A 646 -31.04 31.25 29.05
C PHE A 646 -30.32 29.91 28.84
N ASP A 647 -31.09 28.82 28.87
CA ASP A 647 -30.69 27.51 28.48
C ASP A 647 -31.29 27.19 27.11
N LEU A 648 -30.48 26.62 26.22
CA LEU A 648 -30.93 26.20 24.91
C LEU A 648 -30.67 24.71 24.74
N SER A 649 -31.67 24.01 24.19
CA SER A 649 -31.59 22.62 23.82
C SER A 649 -32.03 22.44 22.37
N ARG A 650 -31.19 21.81 21.54
CA ARG A 650 -31.50 21.54 20.14
C ARG A 650 -31.99 20.11 19.99
N TYR A 651 -33.15 19.97 19.33
CA TYR A 651 -33.72 18.70 18.93
C TYR A 651 -34.14 18.80 17.45
N SER A 652 -33.49 18.00 16.61
CA SER A 652 -33.73 18.07 15.16
C SER A 652 -33.49 19.48 14.59
N ASP A 653 -34.46 20.12 13.98
CA ASP A 653 -34.35 21.42 13.32
C ASP A 653 -34.83 22.59 14.17
N MET A 654 -35.12 22.35 15.44
CA MET A 654 -35.68 23.36 16.34
C MET A 654 -34.85 23.52 17.62
N ASP A 655 -34.53 24.77 17.95
CA ASP A 655 -33.93 25.13 19.22
C ASP A 655 -35.02 25.51 20.20
N TYR A 656 -34.98 24.94 21.41
CA TYR A 656 -35.86 25.28 22.53
C TYR A 656 -35.07 26.08 23.53
N ILE A 657 -35.58 27.26 23.86
CA ILE A 657 -35.03 28.16 24.83
C ILE A 657 -35.86 28.08 26.11
N SER A 658 -35.20 27.76 27.20
CA SER A 658 -35.80 27.68 28.54
C SER A 658 -35.02 28.53 29.51
N ASN A 659 -35.59 28.78 30.69
CA ASN A 659 -34.98 29.55 31.76
C ASN A 659 -34.50 30.95 31.30
N LEU A 660 -35.19 31.54 30.31
CA LEU A 660 -34.86 32.87 29.86
C LEU A 660 -35.04 33.88 31.02
N VAL A 661 -33.99 34.61 31.32
CA VAL A 661 -33.99 35.72 32.30
C VAL A 661 -33.35 36.92 31.63
N VAL A 662 -34.08 38.04 31.59
CA VAL A 662 -33.53 39.33 31.19
C VAL A 662 -33.62 40.26 32.39
N SER A 663 -32.47 40.72 32.87
CA SER A 663 -32.42 41.49 34.12
C SER A 663 -31.53 42.73 34.06
N SER A 664 -32.01 43.82 34.63
CA SER A 664 -31.27 45.05 34.95
C SER A 664 -31.91 45.72 36.15
N GLU A 665 -31.50 46.95 36.42
CA GLU A 665 -32.21 47.78 37.46
C GLU A 665 -33.68 47.99 37.14
N THR A 666 -34.06 47.98 35.85
CA THR A 666 -35.39 48.30 35.34
C THR A 666 -36.04 47.21 34.51
N LEU A 667 -35.37 46.08 34.37
CA LEU A 667 -35.83 44.87 33.63
C LEU A 667 -35.82 43.67 34.58
N ASP A 668 -36.92 42.95 34.67
CA ASP A 668 -37.01 41.64 35.32
C ASP A 668 -38.01 40.78 34.55
N LEU A 669 -37.48 40.07 33.58
CA LEU A 669 -38.27 39.22 32.68
C LEU A 669 -37.81 37.77 32.81
N LYS A 670 -38.77 36.86 32.87
CA LYS A 670 -38.53 35.41 32.84
C LYS A 670 -39.39 34.79 31.79
N GLY A 671 -38.83 33.83 31.03
CA GLY A 671 -39.61 33.30 29.94
C GLY A 671 -38.98 32.06 29.27
N TYR A 672 -39.46 31.84 28.09
CA TYR A 672 -39.03 30.75 27.19
C TYR A 672 -39.15 31.21 25.74
N GLY A 673 -38.56 30.44 24.85
CA GLY A 673 -38.61 30.74 23.43
C GLY A 673 -38.26 29.53 22.54
N ASN A 674 -38.24 29.81 21.27
CA ASN A 674 -37.75 28.86 20.29
C ASN A 674 -37.03 29.59 19.16
N ASN A 675 -36.22 28.84 18.44
CA ASN A 675 -35.60 29.29 17.20
C ASN A 675 -35.91 28.25 16.10
N LYS A 676 -36.50 28.71 15.02
CA LYS A 676 -36.73 27.92 13.85
C LYS A 676 -36.10 28.61 12.65
N ASN A 677 -35.14 27.96 12.02
CA ASN A 677 -34.40 28.47 10.84
C ASN A 677 -33.76 29.85 11.06
N GLY A 678 -33.22 30.12 12.24
CA GLY A 678 -32.58 31.41 12.58
C GLY A 678 -33.51 32.48 13.14
N ASN A 679 -34.83 32.24 13.10
CA ASN A 679 -35.83 33.18 13.64
C ASN A 679 -36.16 32.87 15.10
N TYR A 680 -35.75 33.74 15.98
CA TYR A 680 -36.00 33.64 17.43
C TYR A 680 -37.37 34.22 17.79
N ALA A 681 -38.14 33.49 18.57
CA ALA A 681 -39.37 33.93 19.17
C ALA A 681 -39.34 33.67 20.68
N PHE A 682 -39.61 34.70 21.49
CA PHE A 682 -39.58 34.60 22.95
C PHE A 682 -40.91 35.04 23.52
N THR A 683 -41.27 34.39 24.61
CA THR A 683 -42.37 34.85 25.49
C THR A 683 -41.80 34.99 26.87
N ALA A 684 -41.90 36.18 27.42
CA ALA A 684 -41.40 36.49 28.75
C ALA A 684 -42.49 37.18 29.59
N TYR A 685 -42.45 36.95 30.86
CA TYR A 685 -43.36 37.56 31.83
C TYR A 685 -42.57 38.28 32.91
N GLY A 686 -43.04 39.38 33.36
CA GLY A 686 -42.34 40.15 34.38
C GLY A 686 -42.57 41.66 34.28
N ALA A 687 -41.49 42.43 34.48
CA ALA A 687 -41.53 43.89 34.51
C ALA A 687 -40.56 44.51 33.49
N VAL A 688 -41.04 45.54 32.78
CA VAL A 688 -40.24 46.41 31.90
C VAL A 688 -40.52 47.83 32.36
N GLY A 689 -39.59 48.41 33.13
CA GLY A 689 -39.85 49.67 33.83
C GLY A 689 -41.05 49.57 34.83
N GLU A 690 -42.05 50.40 34.61
CA GLU A 690 -43.29 50.39 35.44
C GLU A 690 -44.35 49.41 34.91
N SER A 691 -44.19 48.92 33.66
CA SER A 691 -45.11 47.98 32.99
C SER A 691 -44.89 46.56 33.45
N ARG A 692 -45.97 45.88 33.86
CA ARG A 692 -45.93 44.45 34.23
C ARG A 692 -46.89 43.65 33.36
N GLY A 693 -46.44 42.47 32.87
CA GLY A 693 -47.26 41.62 32.02
C GLY A 693 -46.54 40.50 31.39
N THR A 694 -47.11 39.97 30.31
CA THR A 694 -46.51 38.99 29.42
C THR A 694 -46.14 39.68 28.13
N PHE A 695 -44.89 39.52 27.72
CA PHE A 695 -44.32 40.15 26.54
C PHE A 695 -43.92 39.06 25.54
N SER A 696 -44.34 39.22 24.31
CA SER A 696 -43.91 38.35 23.20
C SER A 696 -42.97 39.13 22.29
N PHE A 697 -41.79 38.58 22.04
CA PHE A 697 -40.78 39.12 21.14
C PHE A 697 -40.77 38.25 19.91
N THR A 698 -41.11 38.81 18.74
CA THR A 698 -41.12 38.11 17.48
C THR A 698 -40.45 38.94 16.40
N GLU A 699 -39.80 38.32 15.47
CA GLU A 699 -39.24 38.97 14.30
C GLU A 699 -40.33 39.19 13.23
N GLU A 700 -40.62 40.47 12.94
CA GLU A 700 -41.52 40.88 11.86
C GLU A 700 -40.77 41.91 11.01
N GLU A 701 -40.60 41.67 9.70
CA GLU A 701 -39.91 42.57 8.74
C GLU A 701 -38.49 43.01 9.19
N ASN A 702 -37.67 42.10 9.69
CA ASN A 702 -36.32 42.33 10.24
C ASN A 702 -36.29 43.28 11.47
N LYS A 703 -37.39 43.42 12.16
CA LYS A 703 -37.48 44.17 13.42
C LYS A 703 -38.04 43.34 14.56
N CYS A 704 -37.57 43.59 15.76
CA CYS A 704 -38.08 42.93 16.95
C CYS A 704 -39.39 43.60 17.39
N VAL A 705 -40.49 42.92 17.20
CA VAL A 705 -41.80 43.41 17.57
C VAL A 705 -42.15 42.86 18.96
N ILE A 706 -42.47 43.79 19.87
CA ILE A 706 -42.89 43.48 21.23
C ILE A 706 -44.41 43.60 21.30
N LYS A 707 -45.08 42.52 21.69
CA LYS A 707 -46.54 42.47 21.88
C LYS A 707 -46.87 42.26 23.33
#